data_e7bfe350ad579539acc763da6e75b05c
#
_entry.id   e7bfe350ad579539acc763da6e75b05c
#
_cell.length_a   1.000
_cell.length_b   1.000
_cell.length_c   1.000
_cell.angle_alpha   90.00
_cell.angle_beta   90.00
_cell.angle_gamma   90.00
#
_symmetry.space_group_name_H-M   'P 1'
#
loop_
_entity.id
_entity.type
_entity.pdbx_description
1 polymer ?
#
loop_
_entity_poly.entity_id
_entity_poly.type
_entity_poly.pdbx_seq_one_letter_code
_entity_poly.pdbx_strand_id
1 'polypeptide(L)'
;MSDAIPVNRIKGVGEKTAALFGKINVYTIDDLIRHYPRDYETYDAPVSIRETSPGNVQAVYGQITAIPNVKKVRNLSILNAILKDDNGDSIQLTFFNMPFLKKVLKPGGFYLFRGLVQQRGTHKFMEQPRMFTWDEYRQKSGRLLPRYALTKGLTNQTVQKSVAQALEYYPPEKEYLPQMILQKYPMLSHREAVYALHFPESREELLTARNRMVFEEFFSFLLVLRKNKELAAKTENHFPMYETADTVRFLEQLPFPLTKAQKKVWGELREDMGSPYAMNRLIQGDVGSGKTILAVLALLMCAANGYQGAMMAPTEVLAVQHFETISGYVKKYGIAFRPVLLTGSMTAKEKREAYAKIASGEANLIIGTHALIQEKVEYSSLALVVTDEQHRFGVRQRETLAAKGSEPHVLVMSATPIPRTLAIILYGDLKVSVIDELPANRLPIKNCVVGTSYRPKAYEFIAKEVAAGRQAYVICPMVEEGESEDLENVVDYTEKLRAALPPSVQVAYLHGKMRPSDKNRIMEEFAAKEIDVLVSTTVIEVGINVPNATVMMVENAERFGLAQLHQLRGRVGRGEFQSYCIFISTSDTKETMERLQILNHSNDGFHIASEDLKLRGPGDIFGIRQSGEFAFVLGDIYTDANILKEASDAVEQLLVSDPELTGDDSLALVNYFKEHTAVNVVDFRTI
;
A
#
# COMPACT_ATOMS: atom_id res chain seq x y z
N MET A 1 -28.35 20.15 9.50
CA MET A 1 -27.43 20.62 8.46
C MET A 1 -27.04 22.01 8.86
N SER A 2 -25.85 22.22 9.45
CA SER A 2 -25.33 23.58 9.61
C SER A 2 -25.13 24.12 8.19
N ASP A 3 -25.70 25.29 7.88
CA ASP A 3 -25.51 25.92 6.58
C ASP A 3 -24.02 26.16 6.36
N ALA A 4 -23.42 25.35 5.52
CA ALA A 4 -21.99 25.44 5.19
C ALA A 4 -21.70 26.85 4.67
N ILE A 5 -20.90 27.65 5.38
CA ILE A 5 -20.63 29.03 5.02
C ILE A 5 -19.70 29.06 3.80
N PRO A 6 -20.12 29.64 2.66
CA PRO A 6 -19.30 29.65 1.46
C PRO A 6 -18.01 30.49 1.64
N VAL A 7 -16.91 30.07 0.99
CA VAL A 7 -15.59 30.70 1.07
C VAL A 7 -15.58 32.17 0.62
N ASN A 8 -16.53 32.58 -0.23
CA ASN A 8 -16.65 33.98 -0.70
C ASN A 8 -17.16 34.96 0.38
N ARG A 9 -17.53 34.49 1.57
CA ARG A 9 -17.82 35.33 2.73
C ARG A 9 -16.56 35.94 3.37
N ILE A 10 -15.40 35.38 3.04
CA ILE A 10 -14.12 35.90 3.55
C ILE A 10 -13.79 37.21 2.79
N LYS A 11 -13.41 38.25 3.55
CA LYS A 11 -13.05 39.54 2.97
C LYS A 11 -11.86 39.40 2.00
N GLY A 12 -12.05 39.85 0.76
CA GLY A 12 -11.03 39.73 -0.30
C GLY A 12 -11.15 38.48 -1.18
N VAL A 13 -12.09 37.59 -0.87
CA VAL A 13 -12.44 36.44 -1.73
C VAL A 13 -13.70 36.75 -2.53
N GLY A 14 -13.52 37.38 -3.71
CA GLY A 14 -14.62 37.57 -4.66
C GLY A 14 -14.88 36.31 -5.51
N GLU A 15 -15.90 36.35 -6.37
CA GLU A 15 -16.36 35.20 -7.19
C GLU A 15 -15.21 34.55 -8.00
N LYS A 16 -14.30 35.36 -8.59
CA LYS A 16 -13.15 34.85 -9.34
C LYS A 16 -12.18 34.07 -8.46
N THR A 17 -11.93 34.55 -7.25
CA THR A 17 -11.05 33.88 -6.29
C THR A 17 -11.72 32.63 -5.72
N ALA A 18 -13.01 32.68 -5.43
CA ALA A 18 -13.80 31.53 -5.00
C ALA A 18 -13.81 30.43 -6.07
N ALA A 19 -13.93 30.79 -7.35
CA ALA A 19 -13.81 29.83 -8.45
C ALA A 19 -12.39 29.18 -8.54
N LEU A 20 -11.34 29.91 -8.13
CA LEU A 20 -10.00 29.32 -8.05
C LEU A 20 -9.85 28.40 -6.84
N PHE A 21 -10.45 28.72 -5.71
CA PHE A 21 -10.55 27.81 -4.55
C PHE A 21 -11.33 26.54 -4.90
N GLY A 22 -12.41 26.64 -5.65
CA GLY A 22 -13.17 25.47 -6.13
C GLY A 22 -12.35 24.49 -6.97
N LYS A 23 -11.30 24.97 -7.70
CA LYS A 23 -10.38 24.08 -8.45
C LYS A 23 -9.45 23.24 -7.56
N ILE A 24 -9.35 23.56 -6.29
CA ILE A 24 -8.62 22.79 -5.28
C ILE A 24 -9.59 22.21 -4.23
N ASN A 25 -10.86 22.04 -4.61
CA ASN A 25 -11.93 21.46 -3.79
C ASN A 25 -12.20 22.23 -2.48
N VAL A 26 -12.01 23.54 -2.47
CA VAL A 26 -12.33 24.44 -1.34
C VAL A 26 -13.54 25.28 -1.72
N TYR A 27 -14.70 24.97 -1.16
CA TYR A 27 -15.98 25.66 -1.44
C TYR A 27 -16.49 26.42 -0.22
N THR A 28 -16.20 25.92 0.99
CA THR A 28 -16.66 26.46 2.25
C THR A 28 -15.50 26.97 3.09
N ILE A 29 -15.83 27.68 4.17
CA ILE A 29 -14.84 28.11 5.16
C ILE A 29 -14.24 26.92 5.89
N ASP A 30 -15.03 25.89 6.19
CA ASP A 30 -14.55 24.65 6.79
C ASP A 30 -13.55 23.93 5.87
N ASP A 31 -13.85 23.82 4.57
CA ASP A 31 -12.89 23.26 3.59
C ASP A 31 -11.58 24.08 3.60
N LEU A 32 -11.66 25.40 3.73
CA LEU A 32 -10.47 26.25 3.76
C LEU A 32 -9.63 26.05 5.02
N ILE A 33 -10.26 25.89 6.19
CA ILE A 33 -9.60 25.59 7.46
C ILE A 33 -8.95 24.20 7.42
N ARG A 34 -9.57 23.23 6.76
CA ARG A 34 -9.03 21.88 6.57
C ARG A 34 -8.04 21.76 5.41
N HIS A 35 -7.86 22.82 4.63
CA HIS A 35 -6.85 22.85 3.58
C HIS A 35 -5.46 23.09 4.18
N TYR A 36 -4.90 22.06 4.82
CA TYR A 36 -3.61 22.14 5.52
C TYR A 36 -2.44 22.41 4.58
N PRO A 37 -1.37 23.06 5.08
CA PRO A 37 -0.15 23.29 4.31
C PRO A 37 0.51 21.97 3.89
N ARG A 38 1.02 21.93 2.67
CA ARG A 38 1.81 20.79 2.15
C ARG A 38 3.21 20.75 2.71
N ASP A 39 3.77 21.93 3.02
CA ASP A 39 5.15 22.13 3.43
C ASP A 39 5.29 23.48 4.12
N TYR A 40 6.42 23.70 4.79
CA TYR A 40 6.74 24.96 5.47
C TYR A 40 8.07 25.49 5.01
N GLU A 41 8.08 26.76 4.63
CA GLU A 41 9.26 27.46 4.22
C GLU A 41 9.93 28.13 5.41
N THR A 42 11.19 27.78 5.69
CA THR A 42 12.02 28.43 6.72
C THR A 42 12.84 29.56 6.12
N TYR A 43 12.93 30.67 6.84
CA TYR A 43 13.81 31.78 6.50
C TYR A 43 14.92 31.84 7.55
N ASP A 44 16.00 31.12 7.29
CA ASP A 44 17.17 31.13 8.17
C ASP A 44 17.93 32.44 8.02
N ALA A 45 18.73 32.80 9.02
CA ALA A 45 19.56 33.99 8.94
C ALA A 45 20.44 33.97 7.69
N PRO A 46 20.70 35.13 7.03
CA PRO A 46 21.62 35.19 5.91
C PRO A 46 23.00 34.70 6.33
N VAL A 47 23.60 33.88 5.47
CA VAL A 47 24.94 33.31 5.68
C VAL A 47 25.96 33.97 4.78
N SER A 48 27.24 33.89 5.12
CA SER A 48 28.30 34.36 4.22
C SER A 48 28.35 33.51 2.94
N ILE A 49 28.75 34.10 1.82
CA ILE A 49 28.81 33.41 0.53
C ILE A 49 29.72 32.18 0.60
N ARG A 50 30.78 32.24 1.42
CA ARG A 50 31.70 31.12 1.65
C ARG A 50 31.01 29.93 2.33
N GLU A 51 30.13 30.17 3.29
CA GLU A 51 29.44 29.17 4.07
C GLU A 51 28.21 28.56 3.36
N THR A 52 27.83 29.13 2.20
CA THR A 52 26.73 28.58 1.43
C THR A 52 27.03 27.16 0.95
N SER A 53 26.04 26.30 1.02
CA SER A 53 26.11 24.89 0.60
C SER A 53 25.33 24.68 -0.69
N PRO A 54 25.94 24.17 -1.77
CA PRO A 54 25.24 23.86 -3.02
C PRO A 54 24.10 22.86 -2.78
N GLY A 55 22.97 23.05 -3.48
CA GLY A 55 21.76 22.24 -3.32
C GLY A 55 20.78 22.77 -2.27
N ASN A 56 21.16 23.76 -1.45
CA ASN A 56 20.31 24.33 -0.42
C ASN A 56 19.76 25.71 -0.84
N VAL A 57 18.53 26.02 -0.38
CA VAL A 57 17.94 27.36 -0.51
C VAL A 57 18.40 28.22 0.66
N GLN A 58 19.29 29.16 0.39
CA GLN A 58 19.90 30.01 1.43
C GLN A 58 19.80 31.49 1.07
N ALA A 59 19.91 32.33 2.08
CA ALA A 59 19.94 33.78 1.93
C ALA A 59 21.37 34.28 2.05
N VAL A 60 21.72 35.22 1.18
CA VAL A 60 23.00 35.93 1.18
C VAL A 60 22.76 37.42 1.13
N TYR A 61 23.57 38.17 1.87
CA TYR A 61 23.56 39.62 1.89
C TYR A 61 24.91 40.15 1.38
N GLY A 62 24.87 41.18 0.56
CA GLY A 62 26.11 41.73 0.04
C GLY A 62 25.87 42.92 -0.93
N GLN A 63 26.95 43.40 -1.49
CA GLN A 63 26.99 44.55 -2.37
C GLN A 63 27.06 44.11 -3.85
N ILE A 64 26.31 44.77 -4.73
CA ILE A 64 26.45 44.60 -6.17
C ILE A 64 27.71 45.30 -6.64
N THR A 65 28.67 44.58 -7.23
CA THR A 65 30.00 45.10 -7.58
C THR A 65 30.07 45.80 -8.91
N ALA A 66 29.19 45.45 -9.85
CA ALA A 66 29.22 46.01 -11.20
C ALA A 66 27.80 46.22 -11.77
N ILE A 67 27.67 47.01 -12.81
CA ILE A 67 26.40 47.21 -13.52
C ILE A 67 25.93 45.86 -14.07
N PRO A 68 24.70 45.42 -13.73
CA PRO A 68 24.19 44.14 -14.22
C PRO A 68 24.17 44.03 -15.74
N ASN A 69 24.70 42.94 -16.26
CA ASN A 69 24.77 42.70 -17.70
C ASN A 69 23.47 42.03 -18.18
N VAL A 70 22.88 42.60 -19.23
CA VAL A 70 21.65 42.01 -19.84
C VAL A 70 22.00 41.51 -21.24
N LYS A 71 21.83 40.21 -21.46
CA LYS A 71 21.96 39.56 -22.77
C LYS A 71 20.59 39.11 -23.26
N LYS A 72 20.31 39.33 -24.53
CA LYS A 72 19.14 38.75 -25.20
C LYS A 72 19.56 37.54 -26.01
N VAL A 73 18.95 36.38 -25.75
CA VAL A 73 19.19 35.14 -26.50
C VAL A 73 17.84 34.66 -27.01
N ARG A 74 17.59 34.79 -28.32
CA ARG A 74 16.27 34.57 -28.94
C ARG A 74 15.18 35.38 -28.21
N ASN A 75 14.16 34.74 -27.64
CA ASN A 75 13.07 35.40 -26.92
C ASN A 75 13.33 35.55 -25.41
N LEU A 76 14.53 35.21 -24.90
CA LEU A 76 14.87 35.23 -23.49
C LEU A 76 15.82 36.40 -23.17
N SER A 77 15.47 37.21 -22.18
CA SER A 77 16.33 38.24 -21.62
C SER A 77 17.01 37.68 -20.36
N ILE A 78 18.33 37.60 -20.35
CA ILE A 78 19.13 37.08 -19.24
C ILE A 78 19.88 38.27 -18.61
N LEU A 79 19.62 38.52 -17.33
CA LEU A 79 20.36 39.50 -16.54
C LEU A 79 21.28 38.78 -15.57
N ASN A 80 22.55 39.09 -15.60
CA ASN A 80 23.57 38.62 -14.67
C ASN A 80 24.09 39.76 -13.80
N ALA A 81 24.14 39.50 -12.49
CA ALA A 81 24.74 40.40 -11.51
C ALA A 81 25.71 39.61 -10.62
N ILE A 82 26.69 40.31 -10.04
CA ILE A 82 27.63 39.72 -9.09
C ILE A 82 27.41 40.40 -7.74
N LEU A 83 27.07 39.58 -6.74
CA LEU A 83 26.97 39.98 -5.34
C LEU A 83 28.25 39.62 -4.62
N LYS A 84 28.80 40.53 -3.83
CA LYS A 84 29.98 40.30 -3.01
C LYS A 84 29.63 40.58 -1.55
N ASP A 85 30.00 39.69 -0.66
CA ASP A 85 29.81 39.90 0.77
C ASP A 85 30.95 40.65 1.42
N ASP A 86 30.82 40.93 2.72
CA ASP A 86 31.83 41.68 3.49
C ASP A 86 33.15 40.92 3.64
N ASN A 87 33.18 39.60 3.43
CA ASN A 87 34.39 38.78 3.42
C ASN A 87 35.13 38.80 2.09
N GLY A 88 34.53 39.40 1.08
CA GLY A 88 35.11 39.49 -0.26
C GLY A 88 34.77 38.31 -1.18
N ASP A 89 34.00 37.35 -0.72
CA ASP A 89 33.49 36.23 -1.53
C ASP A 89 32.37 36.70 -2.46
N SER A 90 32.22 36.04 -3.63
CA SER A 90 31.27 36.46 -4.65
C SER A 90 30.35 35.32 -5.11
N ILE A 91 29.12 35.67 -5.43
CA ILE A 91 28.12 34.77 -6.01
C ILE A 91 27.47 35.41 -7.23
N GLN A 92 27.27 34.64 -8.29
CA GLN A 92 26.58 35.12 -9.49
C GLN A 92 25.08 34.97 -9.32
N LEU A 93 24.33 36.02 -9.65
CA LEU A 93 22.86 36.03 -9.66
C LEU A 93 22.39 36.13 -11.10
N THR A 94 21.54 35.19 -11.51
CA THR A 94 20.99 35.12 -12.88
C THR A 94 19.46 35.25 -12.83
N PHE A 95 18.92 36.19 -13.61
CA PHE A 95 17.50 36.45 -13.73
C PHE A 95 17.04 36.33 -15.18
N PHE A 96 15.95 35.62 -15.41
CA PHE A 96 15.36 35.45 -16.72
C PHE A 96 14.10 36.32 -16.88
N ASN A 97 14.00 37.01 -18.01
CA ASN A 97 12.87 37.91 -18.35
C ASN A 97 12.60 39.06 -17.35
N MET A 98 13.62 39.47 -16.62
CA MET A 98 13.56 40.59 -15.65
C MET A 98 14.55 41.73 -15.98
N PRO A 99 14.52 42.31 -17.18
CA PRO A 99 15.49 43.36 -17.56
C PRO A 99 15.36 44.65 -16.73
N PHE A 100 14.19 44.86 -16.10
CA PHE A 100 13.94 46.01 -15.23
C PHE A 100 14.83 46.02 -13.98
N LEU A 101 15.30 44.85 -13.52
CA LEU A 101 16.21 44.74 -12.38
C LEU A 101 17.55 45.46 -12.63
N LYS A 102 17.95 45.73 -13.88
CA LYS A 102 19.12 46.57 -14.21
C LYS A 102 18.99 47.98 -13.62
N LYS A 103 17.75 48.48 -13.52
CA LYS A 103 17.51 49.84 -12.94
C LYS A 103 17.44 49.79 -11.41
N VAL A 104 17.11 48.63 -10.83
CA VAL A 104 16.96 48.43 -9.38
C VAL A 104 18.31 48.11 -8.73
N LEU A 105 19.07 47.18 -9.34
CA LEU A 105 20.34 46.72 -8.79
C LEU A 105 21.44 47.70 -9.19
N LYS A 106 21.78 48.62 -8.28
CA LYS A 106 22.80 49.65 -8.49
C LYS A 106 24.18 49.15 -8.01
N PRO A 107 25.26 49.40 -8.75
CA PRO A 107 26.61 49.18 -8.22
C PRO A 107 26.81 49.93 -6.89
N GLY A 108 27.44 49.28 -5.95
CA GLY A 108 27.61 49.80 -4.59
C GLY A 108 26.42 49.66 -3.66
N GLY A 109 25.25 49.26 -4.17
CA GLY A 109 24.04 48.97 -3.35
C GLY A 109 24.11 47.63 -2.67
N PHE A 110 23.59 47.56 -1.44
CA PHE A 110 23.49 46.35 -0.66
C PHE A 110 22.10 45.72 -0.82
N TYR A 111 22.08 44.42 -1.05
CA TYR A 111 20.85 43.67 -1.30
C TYR A 111 20.88 42.30 -0.61
N LEU A 112 19.71 41.78 -0.23
CA LEU A 112 19.52 40.44 0.31
C LEU A 112 18.81 39.59 -0.73
N PHE A 113 19.44 38.49 -1.09
CA PHE A 113 18.89 37.51 -2.03
C PHE A 113 18.74 36.16 -1.36
N ARG A 114 17.63 35.47 -1.64
CA ARG A 114 17.40 34.10 -1.22
C ARG A 114 17.05 33.24 -2.42
N GLY A 115 17.77 32.13 -2.57
CA GLY A 115 17.57 31.21 -3.69
C GLY A 115 18.33 29.92 -3.51
N LEU A 116 18.12 28.99 -4.45
CA LEU A 116 18.90 27.76 -4.53
C LEU A 116 20.33 28.05 -4.89
N VAL A 117 21.25 27.71 -4.01
CA VAL A 117 22.69 27.85 -4.29
C VAL A 117 23.11 26.66 -5.16
N GLN A 118 23.74 27.01 -6.30
CA GLN A 118 24.30 26.00 -7.20
C GLN A 118 25.82 26.28 -7.36
N GLN A 119 26.58 25.26 -7.76
CA GLN A 119 28.00 25.38 -7.95
C GLN A 119 28.43 24.70 -9.25
N ARG A 120 29.29 25.40 -10.00
CA ARG A 120 29.92 24.85 -11.20
C ARG A 120 31.43 25.10 -11.12
N GLY A 121 32.19 24.02 -10.89
CA GLY A 121 33.61 24.16 -10.54
C GLY A 121 33.74 24.88 -9.19
N THR A 122 34.49 25.99 -9.19
CA THR A 122 34.71 26.86 -8.01
C THR A 122 33.68 27.99 -7.90
N HIS A 123 32.82 28.19 -8.91
CA HIS A 123 31.89 29.32 -8.96
C HIS A 123 30.52 28.95 -8.41
N LYS A 124 30.08 29.71 -7.42
CA LYS A 124 28.72 29.64 -6.85
C LYS A 124 27.77 30.56 -7.59
N PHE A 125 26.55 30.14 -7.82
CA PHE A 125 25.52 30.96 -8.48
C PHE A 125 24.12 30.64 -7.96
N MET A 126 23.20 31.59 -8.15
CA MET A 126 21.77 31.43 -7.91
C MET A 126 20.99 31.81 -9.16
N GLU A 127 20.03 30.99 -9.55
CA GLU A 127 19.08 31.29 -10.63
C GLU A 127 17.74 31.73 -10.06
N GLN A 128 17.21 32.85 -10.59
CA GLN A 128 15.94 33.45 -10.16
C GLN A 128 15.82 33.65 -8.63
N PRO A 129 16.88 34.12 -7.90
CA PRO A 129 16.74 34.36 -6.49
C PRO A 129 15.72 35.46 -6.21
N ARG A 130 15.01 35.33 -5.08
CA ARG A 130 14.10 36.39 -4.59
C ARG A 130 14.90 37.46 -3.86
N MET A 131 14.64 38.71 -4.22
CA MET A 131 15.19 39.85 -3.54
C MET A 131 14.27 40.27 -2.41
N PHE A 132 14.85 40.64 -1.27
CA PHE A 132 14.15 41.13 -0.10
C PHE A 132 14.81 42.43 0.39
N THR A 133 14.03 43.29 1.02
CA THR A 133 14.56 44.29 1.93
C THR A 133 14.97 43.62 3.24
N TRP A 134 15.87 44.24 4.02
CA TRP A 134 16.31 43.68 5.28
C TRP A 134 15.12 43.52 6.27
N ASP A 135 14.24 44.51 6.32
CA ASP A 135 13.07 44.48 7.20
C ASP A 135 12.08 43.39 6.79
N GLU A 136 11.79 43.23 5.49
CA GLU A 136 10.92 42.17 5.01
C GLU A 136 11.48 40.78 5.34
N TYR A 137 12.80 40.62 5.19
CA TYR A 137 13.44 39.33 5.51
C TYR A 137 13.43 39.06 7.02
N ARG A 138 13.75 40.06 7.83
CA ARG A 138 13.76 39.97 9.29
C ARG A 138 12.41 39.61 9.87
N GLN A 139 11.31 40.13 9.30
CA GLN A 139 9.95 39.75 9.71
C GLN A 139 9.62 38.29 9.45
N LYS A 140 10.30 37.66 8.48
CA LYS A 140 10.10 36.24 8.09
C LYS A 140 11.13 35.32 8.74
N SER A 141 12.27 35.84 9.15
CA SER A 141 13.36 35.07 9.73
C SER A 141 12.95 34.40 11.03
N GLY A 142 13.30 33.11 11.16
CA GLY A 142 12.95 32.28 12.30
C GLY A 142 11.49 31.79 12.33
N ARG A 143 10.66 32.14 11.33
CA ARG A 143 9.26 31.67 11.25
C ARG A 143 9.11 30.55 10.25
N LEU A 144 8.22 29.64 10.53
CA LEU A 144 7.73 28.60 9.62
C LEU A 144 6.55 29.16 8.82
N LEU A 145 6.74 29.42 7.54
CA LEU A 145 5.69 29.98 6.69
C LEU A 145 5.00 28.85 5.90
N PRO A 146 3.68 28.69 6.03
CA PRO A 146 2.95 27.61 5.38
C PRO A 146 2.94 27.75 3.85
N ARG A 147 3.12 26.64 3.16
CA ARG A 147 2.98 26.51 1.71
C ARG A 147 1.82 25.58 1.38
N TYR A 148 0.79 26.11 0.76
CA TYR A 148 -0.41 25.38 0.40
C TYR A 148 -0.35 24.77 -1.00
N ALA A 149 -1.20 23.79 -1.26
CA ALA A 149 -1.47 23.34 -2.61
C ALA A 149 -2.19 24.46 -3.38
N LEU A 150 -1.71 24.75 -4.59
CA LEU A 150 -2.18 25.89 -5.39
C LEU A 150 -2.64 25.43 -6.77
N THR A 151 -3.47 26.27 -7.41
CA THR A 151 -3.82 26.17 -8.82
C THR A 151 -3.36 27.42 -9.58
N LYS A 152 -3.31 27.36 -10.90
CA LYS A 152 -2.92 28.51 -11.74
C LYS A 152 -3.82 29.71 -11.47
N GLY A 153 -3.20 30.81 -11.04
CA GLY A 153 -3.88 32.07 -10.71
C GLY A 153 -4.17 32.26 -9.21
N LEU A 154 -4.03 31.23 -8.37
CA LEU A 154 -4.14 31.34 -6.91
C LEU A 154 -2.75 31.45 -6.29
N THR A 155 -2.51 32.47 -5.46
CA THR A 155 -1.21 32.69 -4.80
C THR A 155 -1.21 32.19 -3.37
N ASN A 156 -0.05 31.70 -2.88
CA ASN A 156 0.10 31.27 -1.48
C ASN A 156 -0.27 32.36 -0.48
N GLN A 157 0.06 33.61 -0.80
CA GLN A 157 -0.29 34.77 0.05
C GLN A 157 -1.81 34.97 0.14
N THR A 158 -2.55 34.73 -0.95
CA THR A 158 -4.02 34.81 -0.95
C THR A 158 -4.59 33.74 -0.01
N VAL A 159 -4.10 32.49 -0.13
CA VAL A 159 -4.55 31.40 0.73
C VAL A 159 -4.22 31.70 2.20
N GLN A 160 -2.99 32.07 2.52
CA GLN A 160 -2.57 32.44 3.89
C GLN A 160 -3.46 33.51 4.51
N LYS A 161 -3.75 34.59 3.76
CA LYS A 161 -4.62 35.68 4.25
C LYS A 161 -6.07 35.21 4.45
N SER A 162 -6.57 34.36 3.55
CA SER A 162 -7.92 33.84 3.65
C SER A 162 -8.05 32.88 4.84
N VAL A 163 -7.07 32.01 5.05
CA VAL A 163 -7.02 31.11 6.22
C VAL A 163 -6.93 31.88 7.53
N ALA A 164 -6.07 32.90 7.61
CA ALA A 164 -5.94 33.74 8.80
C ALA A 164 -7.26 34.40 9.18
N GLN A 165 -8.00 34.94 8.20
CA GLN A 165 -9.33 35.52 8.44
C GLN A 165 -10.36 34.43 8.79
N ALA A 166 -10.30 33.28 8.14
CA ALA A 166 -11.20 32.18 8.46
C ALA A 166 -11.05 31.75 9.92
N LEU A 167 -9.84 31.58 10.40
CA LEU A 167 -9.55 31.19 11.79
C LEU A 167 -9.94 32.29 12.81
N GLU A 168 -9.86 33.56 12.43
CA GLU A 168 -10.24 34.69 13.28
C GLU A 168 -11.77 34.80 13.45
N TYR A 169 -12.53 34.74 12.34
CA TYR A 169 -13.98 34.95 12.34
C TYR A 169 -14.79 33.67 12.52
N TYR A 170 -14.23 32.54 12.18
CA TYR A 170 -14.83 31.20 12.25
C TYR A 170 -13.85 30.25 12.95
N PRO A 171 -13.59 30.43 14.24
CA PRO A 171 -12.61 29.62 14.94
C PRO A 171 -13.02 28.13 14.89
N PRO A 172 -12.07 27.21 14.75
CA PRO A 172 -12.32 25.78 14.81
C PRO A 172 -13.08 25.42 16.09
N GLU A 173 -13.74 24.29 16.06
CA GLU A 173 -14.44 23.77 17.22
C GLU A 173 -13.52 23.66 18.44
N LYS A 174 -14.14 23.65 19.60
CA LYS A 174 -13.44 23.38 20.85
C LYS A 174 -13.01 21.92 20.87
N GLU A 175 -12.63 21.44 22.02
CA GLU A 175 -12.30 20.04 22.22
C GLU A 175 -13.54 19.14 22.12
N TYR A 176 -13.40 18.00 21.42
CA TYR A 176 -14.48 17.01 21.29
C TYR A 176 -14.04 15.60 21.70
N LEU A 177 -12.74 15.35 21.89
CA LEU A 177 -12.28 14.07 22.43
C LEU A 177 -12.66 13.94 23.91
N PRO A 178 -13.10 12.74 24.34
CA PRO A 178 -13.42 12.48 25.74
C PRO A 178 -12.27 12.77 26.69
N GLN A 179 -12.60 13.33 27.88
CA GLN A 179 -11.61 13.71 28.89
C GLN A 179 -10.69 12.55 29.31
N MET A 180 -11.21 11.34 29.38
CA MET A 180 -10.42 10.14 29.69
C MET A 180 -9.27 9.91 28.70
N ILE A 181 -9.48 10.26 27.42
CA ILE A 181 -8.46 10.14 26.37
C ILE A 181 -7.41 11.23 26.54
N LEU A 182 -7.83 12.48 26.74
CA LEU A 182 -6.93 13.61 26.92
C LEU A 182 -6.06 13.51 28.18
N GLN A 183 -6.58 12.88 29.24
CA GLN A 183 -5.80 12.64 30.47
C GLN A 183 -4.71 11.58 30.25
N LYS A 184 -4.99 10.57 29.44
CA LYS A 184 -4.03 9.48 29.16
C LYS A 184 -3.00 9.88 28.10
N TYR A 185 -3.43 10.62 27.10
CA TYR A 185 -2.60 11.08 25.98
C TYR A 185 -2.55 12.62 26.00
N PRO A 186 -1.61 13.22 26.75
CA PRO A 186 -1.48 14.68 26.81
C PRO A 186 -1.15 15.24 25.42
N MET A 187 -2.02 16.10 24.91
CA MET A 187 -1.88 16.68 23.58
C MET A 187 -2.50 18.08 23.54
N LEU A 188 -2.20 18.86 22.50
CA LEU A 188 -2.86 20.15 22.26
C LEU A 188 -4.38 19.96 22.12
N SER A 189 -5.17 20.99 22.45
CA SER A 189 -6.58 21.00 22.08
C SER A 189 -6.75 21.03 20.56
N HIS A 190 -7.89 20.57 20.06
CA HIS A 190 -8.21 20.59 18.62
C HIS A 190 -7.96 21.98 18.01
N ARG A 191 -8.48 23.03 18.65
CA ARG A 191 -8.32 24.40 18.18
C ARG A 191 -6.85 24.85 18.12
N GLU A 192 -6.08 24.61 19.17
CA GLU A 192 -4.66 24.96 19.21
C GLU A 192 -3.88 24.22 18.11
N ALA A 193 -4.18 22.93 17.90
CA ALA A 193 -3.52 22.14 16.87
C ALA A 193 -3.83 22.67 15.45
N VAL A 194 -5.08 23.03 15.16
CA VAL A 194 -5.46 23.61 13.86
C VAL A 194 -4.74 24.95 13.63
N TYR A 195 -4.70 25.83 14.66
CA TYR A 195 -3.96 27.10 14.55
C TYR A 195 -2.47 26.89 14.32
N ALA A 196 -1.85 26.00 15.09
CA ALA A 196 -0.41 25.72 14.99
C ALA A 196 -0.03 25.03 13.67
N LEU A 197 -0.93 24.25 13.06
CA LEU A 197 -0.70 23.72 11.69
C LEU A 197 -0.65 24.83 10.64
N HIS A 198 -1.48 25.86 10.76
CA HIS A 198 -1.49 26.94 9.79
C HIS A 198 -0.41 28.01 10.06
N PHE A 199 -0.12 28.29 11.32
CA PHE A 199 0.79 29.38 11.74
C PHE A 199 1.67 28.95 12.92
N PRO A 200 2.54 27.93 12.74
CA PRO A 200 3.37 27.44 13.85
C PRO A 200 4.43 28.46 14.25
N GLU A 201 4.66 28.59 15.55
CA GLU A 201 5.74 29.41 16.10
C GLU A 201 7.10 28.71 16.08
N SER A 202 7.08 27.37 16.19
CA SER A 202 8.29 26.54 16.18
C SER A 202 8.08 25.21 15.44
N ARG A 203 9.19 24.52 15.14
CA ARG A 203 9.12 23.16 14.59
C ARG A 203 8.55 22.14 15.58
N GLU A 204 8.80 22.34 16.86
CA GLU A 204 8.30 21.46 17.92
C GLU A 204 6.79 21.59 18.05
N GLU A 205 6.27 22.82 18.05
CA GLU A 205 4.84 23.09 18.06
C GLU A 205 4.14 22.50 16.82
N LEU A 206 4.73 22.70 15.64
CA LEU A 206 4.22 22.12 14.39
C LEU A 206 4.12 20.58 14.47
N LEU A 207 5.16 19.92 15.00
CA LEU A 207 5.17 18.47 15.15
C LEU A 207 4.10 17.99 16.15
N THR A 208 3.97 18.70 17.28
CA THR A 208 2.95 18.40 18.29
C THR A 208 1.54 18.57 17.74
N ALA A 209 1.30 19.67 17.00
CA ALA A 209 0.03 19.93 16.33
C ALA A 209 -0.30 18.87 15.27
N ARG A 210 0.68 18.49 14.46
CA ARG A 210 0.52 17.43 13.47
C ARG A 210 0.17 16.10 14.14
N ASN A 211 0.89 15.73 15.16
CA ASN A 211 0.64 14.47 15.89
C ASN A 211 -0.78 14.44 16.47
N ARG A 212 -1.25 15.55 17.01
CA ARG A 212 -2.63 15.69 17.48
C ARG A 212 -3.64 15.43 16.36
N MET A 213 -3.51 16.09 15.23
CA MET A 213 -4.46 15.95 14.12
C MET A 213 -4.40 14.56 13.47
N VAL A 214 -3.20 13.96 13.38
CA VAL A 214 -3.05 12.58 12.95
C VAL A 214 -3.73 11.60 13.93
N PHE A 215 -3.59 11.84 15.22
CA PHE A 215 -4.30 11.03 16.22
C PHE A 215 -5.83 11.14 16.04
N GLU A 216 -6.37 12.31 15.80
CA GLU A 216 -7.80 12.51 15.54
C GLU A 216 -8.28 11.79 14.28
N GLU A 217 -7.52 11.88 13.19
CA GLU A 217 -7.85 11.17 11.95
C GLU A 217 -7.92 9.65 12.19
N PHE A 218 -6.91 9.08 12.84
CA PHE A 218 -6.86 7.66 13.14
C PHE A 218 -7.93 7.24 14.16
N PHE A 219 -8.11 8.01 15.22
CA PHE A 219 -9.10 7.74 16.25
C PHE A 219 -10.51 7.71 15.66
N SER A 220 -10.87 8.74 14.89
CA SER A 220 -12.17 8.86 14.23
C SER A 220 -12.41 7.69 13.29
N PHE A 221 -11.44 7.38 12.45
CA PHE A 221 -11.49 6.27 11.50
C PHE A 221 -11.68 4.93 12.22
N LEU A 222 -10.86 4.65 13.24
CA LEU A 222 -10.90 3.39 13.98
C LEU A 222 -12.20 3.24 14.79
N LEU A 223 -12.73 4.33 15.34
CA LEU A 223 -13.99 4.31 16.08
C LEU A 223 -15.16 3.92 15.18
N VAL A 224 -15.27 4.56 14.00
CA VAL A 224 -16.30 4.23 13.01
C VAL A 224 -16.15 2.77 12.55
N LEU A 225 -14.92 2.36 12.25
CA LEU A 225 -14.61 0.99 11.85
C LEU A 225 -15.03 -0.04 12.91
N ARG A 226 -14.72 0.22 14.19
CA ARG A 226 -15.08 -0.66 15.32
C ARG A 226 -16.58 -0.73 15.53
N LYS A 227 -17.28 0.40 15.43
CA LYS A 227 -18.74 0.44 15.54
C LYS A 227 -19.43 -0.31 14.41
N ASN A 228 -18.98 -0.15 13.17
CA ASN A 228 -19.49 -0.91 12.04
C ASN A 228 -19.22 -2.42 12.20
N LYS A 229 -18.05 -2.80 12.76
CA LYS A 229 -17.73 -4.20 13.06
C LYS A 229 -18.65 -4.79 14.13
N GLU A 230 -18.99 -4.03 15.19
CA GLU A 230 -19.95 -4.48 16.20
C GLU A 230 -21.34 -4.71 15.59
N LEU A 231 -21.76 -3.86 14.66
CA LEU A 231 -23.02 -4.04 13.92
C LEU A 231 -22.97 -5.26 12.99
N ALA A 232 -21.86 -5.46 12.28
CA ALA A 232 -21.64 -6.62 11.42
C ALA A 232 -21.46 -7.93 12.20
N ALA A 233 -20.82 -7.88 13.38
CA ALA A 233 -20.66 -9.04 14.26
C ALA A 233 -21.98 -9.53 14.89
N LYS A 234 -23.06 -8.79 14.74
CA LYS A 234 -24.42 -9.18 15.15
C LYS A 234 -25.22 -9.90 14.04
N THR A 235 -24.60 -10.21 12.90
CA THR A 235 -25.22 -11.03 11.85
C THR A 235 -25.47 -12.42 12.39
N GLU A 236 -26.74 -12.82 12.45
CA GLU A 236 -27.14 -14.12 13.02
C GLU A 236 -26.57 -15.26 12.20
N ASN A 237 -26.08 -16.30 12.87
CA ASN A 237 -25.57 -17.49 12.23
C ASN A 237 -26.72 -18.44 11.83
N HIS A 238 -27.07 -18.45 10.56
CA HIS A 238 -28.06 -19.37 10.03
C HIS A 238 -27.52 -20.77 9.73
N PHE A 239 -26.22 -20.98 9.80
CA PHE A 239 -25.52 -22.21 9.45
C PHE A 239 -24.55 -22.65 10.56
N PRO A 240 -25.02 -22.96 11.78
CA PRO A 240 -24.12 -23.41 12.83
C PRO A 240 -23.47 -24.73 12.43
N MET A 241 -22.14 -24.82 12.57
CA MET A 241 -21.37 -25.98 12.17
C MET A 241 -20.49 -26.45 13.30
N TYR A 242 -20.46 -27.77 13.48
CA TYR A 242 -19.70 -28.41 14.53
C TYR A 242 -18.75 -29.46 13.95
N GLU A 243 -17.67 -29.73 14.67
CA GLU A 243 -16.68 -30.72 14.29
C GLU A 243 -17.34 -32.12 14.22
N THR A 244 -17.08 -32.83 13.14
CA THR A 244 -17.63 -34.17 12.87
C THR A 244 -16.54 -35.22 12.90
N ALA A 245 -16.93 -36.50 12.98
CA ALA A 245 -15.99 -37.62 12.91
C ALA A 245 -15.16 -37.61 11.61
N ASP A 246 -15.70 -37.06 10.51
CA ASP A 246 -15.00 -36.98 9.24
C ASP A 246 -13.86 -35.93 9.28
N THR A 247 -14.09 -34.80 9.96
CA THR A 247 -13.03 -33.76 10.13
C THR A 247 -11.91 -34.27 11.03
N VAL A 248 -12.23 -34.98 12.12
CA VAL A 248 -11.23 -35.55 13.03
C VAL A 248 -10.43 -36.64 12.32
N ARG A 249 -11.11 -37.58 11.63
CA ARG A 249 -10.43 -38.63 10.85
C ARG A 249 -9.50 -38.08 9.77
N PHE A 250 -9.93 -37.05 9.06
CA PHE A 250 -9.08 -36.42 8.05
C PHE A 250 -7.83 -35.80 8.67
N LEU A 251 -7.96 -35.10 9.80
CA LEU A 251 -6.83 -34.55 10.55
C LEU A 251 -5.81 -35.61 10.98
N GLU A 252 -6.29 -36.77 11.46
CA GLU A 252 -5.44 -37.87 11.89
C GLU A 252 -4.72 -38.56 10.71
N GLN A 253 -5.33 -38.56 9.53
CA GLN A 253 -4.80 -39.21 8.33
C GLN A 253 -3.86 -38.30 7.53
N LEU A 254 -3.72 -37.01 7.87
CA LEU A 254 -2.79 -36.10 7.20
C LEU A 254 -1.34 -36.61 7.32
N PRO A 255 -0.52 -36.52 6.24
CA PRO A 255 0.86 -36.99 6.25
C PRO A 255 1.80 -36.13 7.13
N PHE A 256 1.29 -35.07 7.71
CA PHE A 256 1.99 -34.16 8.59
C PHE A 256 1.06 -33.63 9.68
N PRO A 257 1.54 -33.44 10.91
CA PRO A 257 0.76 -32.80 11.97
C PRO A 257 0.65 -31.28 11.70
N LEU A 258 -0.47 -30.69 12.12
CA LEU A 258 -0.61 -29.23 12.13
C LEU A 258 0.41 -28.59 13.08
N THR A 259 0.98 -27.45 12.68
CA THR A 259 1.83 -26.63 13.57
C THR A 259 1.02 -26.06 14.74
N LYS A 260 1.68 -25.52 15.77
CA LYS A 260 1.00 -24.89 16.90
C LYS A 260 0.12 -23.73 16.45
N ALA A 261 0.62 -22.88 15.55
CA ALA A 261 -0.13 -21.76 15.01
C ALA A 261 -1.35 -22.23 14.19
N GLN A 262 -1.20 -23.27 13.35
CA GLN A 262 -2.32 -23.86 12.61
C GLN A 262 -3.38 -24.49 13.53
N LYS A 263 -2.98 -25.18 14.59
CA LYS A 263 -3.92 -25.73 15.60
C LYS A 263 -4.70 -24.64 16.29
N LYS A 264 -4.04 -23.54 16.66
CA LYS A 264 -4.70 -22.38 17.26
C LYS A 264 -5.74 -21.79 16.30
N VAL A 265 -5.36 -21.53 15.06
CA VAL A 265 -6.27 -20.95 14.04
C VAL A 265 -7.43 -21.91 13.75
N TRP A 266 -7.18 -23.22 13.68
CA TRP A 266 -8.25 -24.21 13.54
C TRP A 266 -9.25 -24.17 14.72
N GLY A 267 -8.76 -24.03 15.96
CA GLY A 267 -9.60 -23.81 17.13
C GLY A 267 -10.48 -22.56 17.00
N GLU A 268 -9.90 -21.44 16.58
CA GLU A 268 -10.63 -20.18 16.36
C GLU A 268 -11.70 -20.30 15.26
N LEU A 269 -11.42 -21.04 14.17
CA LEU A 269 -12.39 -21.29 13.10
C LEU A 269 -13.59 -22.13 13.60
N ARG A 270 -13.33 -23.21 14.35
CA ARG A 270 -14.39 -24.06 14.90
C ARG A 270 -15.30 -23.30 15.87
N GLU A 271 -14.70 -22.50 16.74
CA GLU A 271 -15.44 -21.66 17.68
C GLU A 271 -16.34 -20.65 16.94
N ASP A 272 -15.80 -19.94 15.94
CA ASP A 272 -16.58 -18.97 15.18
C ASP A 272 -17.71 -19.63 14.36
N MET A 273 -17.44 -20.77 13.69
CA MET A 273 -18.45 -21.45 12.87
C MET A 273 -19.58 -22.08 13.72
N GLY A 274 -19.30 -22.40 14.97
CA GLY A 274 -20.32 -22.90 15.94
C GLY A 274 -20.97 -21.80 16.77
N SER A 275 -20.54 -20.53 16.63
CA SER A 275 -21.04 -19.39 17.41
C SER A 275 -22.44 -18.96 16.96
N PRO A 276 -23.19 -18.18 17.78
CA PRO A 276 -24.48 -17.58 17.37
C PRO A 276 -24.39 -16.58 16.22
N TYR A 277 -23.18 -16.17 15.84
CA TYR A 277 -22.96 -15.17 14.81
C TYR A 277 -22.17 -15.73 13.63
N ALA A 278 -22.46 -15.24 12.42
CA ALA A 278 -21.76 -15.65 11.22
C ALA A 278 -20.27 -15.29 11.29
N MET A 279 -19.38 -16.24 10.96
CA MET A 279 -17.95 -16.01 10.95
C MET A 279 -17.56 -15.06 9.81
N ASN A 280 -16.78 -14.04 10.13
CA ASN A 280 -16.10 -13.20 9.14
C ASN A 280 -14.62 -13.07 9.54
N ARG A 281 -13.72 -13.89 8.92
CA ARG A 281 -12.34 -14.06 9.39
C ARG A 281 -11.31 -14.04 8.27
N LEU A 282 -10.18 -13.38 8.53
CA LEU A 282 -8.98 -13.39 7.69
C LEU A 282 -7.92 -14.32 8.30
N ILE A 283 -7.46 -15.30 7.54
CA ILE A 283 -6.24 -16.05 7.84
C ILE A 283 -5.07 -15.40 7.08
N GLN A 284 -4.12 -14.90 7.83
CA GLN A 284 -2.89 -14.32 7.32
C GLN A 284 -1.70 -15.20 7.66
N GLY A 285 -0.79 -15.37 6.72
CA GLY A 285 0.45 -16.13 6.94
C GLY A 285 1.31 -16.11 5.70
N ASP A 286 2.59 -16.39 5.87
CA ASP A 286 3.55 -16.40 4.78
C ASP A 286 3.21 -17.42 3.68
N VAL A 287 3.84 -17.29 2.53
CA VAL A 287 3.72 -18.27 1.43
C VAL A 287 4.20 -19.64 1.92
N GLY A 288 3.31 -20.65 1.80
CA GLY A 288 3.60 -22.01 2.26
C GLY A 288 3.45 -22.23 3.77
N SER A 289 2.84 -21.33 4.53
CA SER A 289 2.48 -21.53 5.94
C SER A 289 1.33 -22.54 6.15
N GLY A 290 0.70 -23.03 5.06
CA GLY A 290 -0.35 -24.04 5.09
C GLY A 290 -1.75 -23.49 5.32
N LYS A 291 -2.05 -22.27 4.90
CA LYS A 291 -3.40 -21.69 4.96
C LYS A 291 -4.46 -22.56 4.28
N THR A 292 -4.12 -23.14 3.14
CA THR A 292 -5.04 -23.97 2.33
C THR A 292 -5.57 -25.17 3.08
N ILE A 293 -4.77 -25.83 3.95
CA ILE A 293 -5.27 -26.99 4.71
C ILE A 293 -6.33 -26.58 5.71
N LEU A 294 -6.24 -25.39 6.32
CA LEU A 294 -7.26 -24.86 7.23
C LEU A 294 -8.56 -24.55 6.48
N ALA A 295 -8.46 -24.00 5.28
CA ALA A 295 -9.62 -23.80 4.41
C ALA A 295 -10.29 -25.13 4.02
N VAL A 296 -9.50 -26.15 3.68
CA VAL A 296 -10.01 -27.50 3.39
C VAL A 296 -10.73 -28.09 4.61
N LEU A 297 -10.18 -27.93 5.81
CA LEU A 297 -10.81 -28.38 7.06
C LEU A 297 -12.14 -27.67 7.33
N ALA A 298 -12.20 -26.34 7.14
CA ALA A 298 -13.42 -25.56 7.28
C ALA A 298 -14.49 -25.96 6.25
N LEU A 299 -14.09 -26.15 4.98
CA LEU A 299 -14.97 -26.64 3.92
C LEU A 299 -15.46 -28.08 4.20
N LEU A 300 -14.60 -28.96 4.73
CA LEU A 300 -14.99 -30.32 5.10
C LEU A 300 -15.99 -30.31 6.24
N MET A 301 -15.78 -29.46 7.25
CA MET A 301 -16.73 -29.27 8.33
C MET A 301 -18.07 -28.75 7.79
N CYS A 302 -18.07 -27.81 6.87
CA CYS A 302 -19.27 -27.31 6.20
C CYS A 302 -20.02 -28.43 5.45
N ALA A 303 -19.33 -29.19 4.62
CA ALA A 303 -19.91 -30.28 3.84
C ALA A 303 -20.44 -31.42 4.74
N ALA A 304 -19.73 -31.76 5.82
CA ALA A 304 -20.13 -32.80 6.77
C ALA A 304 -21.34 -32.38 7.63
N ASN A 305 -21.61 -31.09 7.79
CA ASN A 305 -22.85 -30.58 8.40
C ASN A 305 -24.01 -30.42 7.39
N GLY A 306 -23.82 -30.89 6.14
CA GLY A 306 -24.90 -30.93 5.14
C GLY A 306 -25.04 -29.66 4.30
N TYR A 307 -24.10 -28.71 4.38
CA TYR A 307 -24.13 -27.44 3.67
C TYR A 307 -23.18 -27.38 2.46
N GLN A 308 -23.34 -26.34 1.65
CA GLN A 308 -22.44 -26.06 0.52
C GLN A 308 -21.38 -25.06 0.92
N GLY A 309 -20.12 -25.33 0.51
CA GLY A 309 -19.00 -24.42 0.60
C GLY A 309 -18.51 -23.98 -0.78
N ALA A 310 -18.19 -22.72 -0.95
CA ALA A 310 -17.60 -22.16 -2.17
C ALA A 310 -16.17 -21.70 -1.91
N MET A 311 -15.23 -22.07 -2.79
CA MET A 311 -13.83 -21.61 -2.76
C MET A 311 -13.51 -20.84 -4.03
N MET A 312 -13.26 -19.55 -3.90
CA MET A 312 -12.92 -18.67 -5.00
C MET A 312 -11.42 -18.45 -5.09
N ALA A 313 -10.85 -18.72 -6.26
CA ALA A 313 -9.45 -18.51 -6.58
C ALA A 313 -9.26 -17.39 -7.63
N PRO A 314 -8.17 -16.61 -7.57
CA PRO A 314 -7.94 -15.46 -8.46
C PRO A 314 -7.70 -15.83 -9.92
N THR A 315 -7.26 -17.03 -10.19
CA THR A 315 -6.99 -17.51 -11.55
C THR A 315 -7.56 -18.91 -11.78
N GLU A 316 -7.85 -19.23 -13.04
CA GLU A 316 -8.34 -20.56 -13.42
C GLU A 316 -7.34 -21.66 -13.08
N VAL A 317 -6.06 -21.40 -13.29
CA VAL A 317 -4.98 -22.33 -12.95
C VAL A 317 -5.00 -22.70 -11.47
N LEU A 318 -5.15 -21.72 -10.59
CA LEU A 318 -5.22 -21.96 -9.14
C LEU A 318 -6.52 -22.67 -8.75
N ALA A 319 -7.64 -22.34 -9.40
CA ALA A 319 -8.91 -23.04 -9.19
C ALA A 319 -8.82 -24.52 -9.57
N VAL A 320 -8.22 -24.83 -10.73
CA VAL A 320 -7.96 -26.20 -11.18
C VAL A 320 -7.04 -26.93 -10.19
N GLN A 321 -5.96 -26.31 -9.75
CA GLN A 321 -5.03 -26.89 -8.77
C GLN A 321 -5.70 -27.23 -7.44
N HIS A 322 -6.54 -26.32 -6.91
CA HIS A 322 -7.32 -26.59 -5.71
C HIS A 322 -8.29 -27.75 -5.93
N PHE A 323 -8.98 -27.77 -7.07
CA PHE A 323 -9.90 -28.85 -7.44
C PHE A 323 -9.20 -30.22 -7.53
N GLU A 324 -8.06 -30.30 -8.17
CA GLU A 324 -7.26 -31.53 -8.29
C GLU A 324 -6.73 -31.99 -6.93
N THR A 325 -6.17 -31.07 -6.14
CA THR A 325 -5.67 -31.36 -4.79
C THR A 325 -6.78 -31.94 -3.90
N ILE A 326 -7.94 -31.29 -3.87
CA ILE A 326 -9.07 -31.73 -3.06
C ILE A 326 -9.67 -33.03 -3.60
N SER A 327 -9.78 -33.18 -4.90
CA SER A 327 -10.19 -34.45 -5.54
C SER A 327 -9.24 -35.60 -5.20
N GLY A 328 -7.94 -35.31 -5.11
CA GLY A 328 -6.93 -36.24 -4.60
C GLY A 328 -7.19 -36.66 -3.14
N TYR A 329 -7.56 -35.72 -2.29
CA TYR A 329 -7.94 -36.01 -0.89
C TYR A 329 -9.22 -36.86 -0.81
N VAL A 330 -10.22 -36.60 -1.65
CA VAL A 330 -11.41 -37.43 -1.75
C VAL A 330 -11.05 -38.86 -2.05
N LYS A 331 -10.22 -39.10 -3.07
CA LYS A 331 -9.80 -40.45 -3.48
C LYS A 331 -8.93 -41.13 -2.43
N LYS A 332 -8.00 -40.39 -1.79
CA LYS A 332 -7.05 -40.99 -0.84
C LYS A 332 -7.62 -41.23 0.54
N TYR A 333 -8.46 -40.35 1.04
CA TYR A 333 -8.94 -40.35 2.43
C TYR A 333 -10.44 -40.65 2.57
N GLY A 334 -11.16 -40.79 1.45
CA GLY A 334 -12.59 -41.09 1.46
C GLY A 334 -13.45 -40.01 2.12
N ILE A 335 -13.04 -38.75 2.03
CA ILE A 335 -13.75 -37.60 2.63
C ILE A 335 -15.04 -37.27 1.85
N ALA A 336 -16.04 -36.72 2.54
CA ALA A 336 -17.39 -36.52 2.03
C ALA A 336 -17.55 -35.31 1.07
N PHE A 337 -16.52 -34.92 0.32
CA PHE A 337 -16.64 -33.89 -0.71
C PHE A 337 -17.22 -34.45 -2.01
N ARG A 338 -18.06 -33.65 -2.61
CA ARG A 338 -18.53 -33.78 -4.00
C ARG A 338 -18.15 -32.48 -4.73
N PRO A 339 -16.88 -32.36 -5.15
CA PRO A 339 -16.38 -31.13 -5.70
C PRO A 339 -16.84 -30.91 -7.14
N VAL A 340 -17.15 -29.63 -7.46
CA VAL A 340 -17.45 -29.17 -8.83
C VAL A 340 -16.55 -27.97 -9.12
N LEU A 341 -15.93 -27.98 -10.32
CA LEU A 341 -15.16 -26.85 -10.85
C LEU A 341 -16.06 -25.95 -11.70
N LEU A 342 -15.90 -24.63 -11.56
CA LEU A 342 -16.59 -23.62 -12.38
C LEU A 342 -15.66 -22.47 -12.73
N THR A 343 -15.23 -22.44 -14.00
CA THR A 343 -14.30 -21.42 -14.55
C THR A 343 -14.83 -20.75 -15.79
N GLY A 344 -14.18 -19.66 -16.20
CA GLY A 344 -14.58 -18.89 -17.40
C GLY A 344 -14.37 -19.65 -18.70
N SER A 345 -13.31 -20.47 -18.80
CA SER A 345 -12.91 -21.21 -20.02
C SER A 345 -13.75 -22.45 -20.30
N MET A 346 -14.55 -22.95 -19.34
CA MET A 346 -15.41 -24.12 -19.53
C MET A 346 -16.42 -23.90 -20.66
N THR A 347 -16.76 -24.99 -21.35
CA THR A 347 -17.78 -24.99 -22.40
C THR A 347 -19.18 -24.71 -21.85
N ALA A 348 -20.09 -24.29 -22.69
CA ALA A 348 -21.48 -24.01 -22.30
C ALA A 348 -22.18 -25.27 -21.73
N LYS A 349 -21.82 -26.47 -22.22
CA LYS A 349 -22.35 -27.76 -21.73
C LYS A 349 -21.86 -28.02 -20.31
N GLU A 350 -20.55 -27.98 -20.09
CA GLU A 350 -19.93 -28.18 -18.77
C GLU A 350 -20.46 -27.21 -17.72
N LYS A 351 -20.58 -25.91 -18.09
CA LYS A 351 -21.18 -24.90 -17.19
C LYS A 351 -22.60 -25.25 -16.81
N ARG A 352 -23.44 -25.70 -17.77
CA ARG A 352 -24.82 -26.10 -17.51
C ARG A 352 -24.89 -27.29 -16.55
N GLU A 353 -24.04 -28.29 -16.73
CA GLU A 353 -23.96 -29.44 -15.84
C GLU A 353 -23.50 -29.03 -14.42
N ALA A 354 -22.52 -28.15 -14.32
CA ALA A 354 -22.07 -27.59 -13.06
C ALA A 354 -23.18 -26.81 -12.34
N TYR A 355 -23.91 -25.93 -13.05
CA TYR A 355 -25.03 -25.17 -12.49
C TYR A 355 -26.12 -26.12 -11.95
N ALA A 356 -26.47 -27.16 -12.68
CA ALA A 356 -27.47 -28.15 -12.24
C ALA A 356 -27.04 -28.85 -10.94
N LYS A 357 -25.78 -29.27 -10.84
CA LYS A 357 -25.23 -29.92 -9.62
C LYS A 357 -25.14 -28.96 -8.42
N ILE A 358 -24.90 -27.69 -8.66
CA ILE A 358 -24.87 -26.65 -7.60
C ILE A 358 -26.30 -26.41 -7.10
N ALA A 359 -27.24 -26.16 -8.00
CA ALA A 359 -28.62 -25.85 -7.65
C ALA A 359 -29.36 -27.03 -6.99
N SER A 360 -29.05 -28.27 -7.38
CA SER A 360 -29.66 -29.48 -6.76
C SER A 360 -29.05 -29.83 -5.39
N GLY A 361 -27.91 -29.22 -4.99
CA GLY A 361 -27.18 -29.63 -3.78
C GLY A 361 -26.39 -30.95 -3.93
N GLU A 362 -26.33 -31.52 -5.15
CA GLU A 362 -25.47 -32.67 -5.43
C GLU A 362 -24.01 -32.32 -5.16
N ALA A 363 -23.55 -31.13 -5.61
CA ALA A 363 -22.25 -30.61 -5.27
C ALA A 363 -22.31 -29.92 -3.90
N ASN A 364 -21.45 -30.33 -2.96
CA ASN A 364 -21.31 -29.71 -1.64
C ASN A 364 -20.02 -28.84 -1.53
N LEU A 365 -19.13 -28.90 -2.53
CA LEU A 365 -17.94 -28.07 -2.63
C LEU A 365 -17.84 -27.50 -4.06
N ILE A 366 -17.84 -26.18 -4.16
CA ILE A 366 -17.79 -25.48 -5.44
C ILE A 366 -16.49 -24.69 -5.49
N ILE A 367 -15.62 -25.00 -6.46
CA ILE A 367 -14.32 -24.34 -6.65
C ILE A 367 -14.35 -23.60 -7.96
N GLY A 368 -13.89 -22.36 -7.99
CA GLY A 368 -13.87 -21.61 -9.25
C GLY A 368 -13.24 -20.21 -9.12
N THR A 369 -13.47 -19.44 -10.16
CA THR A 369 -13.03 -18.04 -10.25
C THR A 369 -14.23 -17.08 -10.08
N HIS A 370 -14.13 -15.88 -10.63
CA HIS A 370 -15.26 -14.95 -10.71
C HIS A 370 -16.52 -15.53 -11.39
N ALA A 371 -16.43 -16.71 -12.01
CA ALA A 371 -17.60 -17.42 -12.52
C ALA A 371 -18.59 -17.80 -11.41
N LEU A 372 -18.14 -17.96 -10.17
CA LEU A 372 -18.98 -18.31 -9.00
C LEU A 372 -19.99 -17.19 -8.64
N ILE A 373 -19.71 -15.94 -8.98
CA ILE A 373 -20.56 -14.78 -8.66
C ILE A 373 -21.57 -14.44 -9.75
N GLN A 374 -21.51 -15.12 -10.91
CA GLN A 374 -22.45 -14.86 -12.00
C GLN A 374 -23.90 -15.13 -11.60
N GLU A 375 -24.83 -14.32 -12.10
CA GLU A 375 -26.27 -14.39 -11.77
C GLU A 375 -26.87 -15.81 -11.96
N LYS A 376 -26.41 -16.53 -12.96
CA LYS A 376 -26.86 -17.87 -13.31
C LYS A 376 -26.49 -18.97 -12.31
N VAL A 377 -25.61 -18.67 -11.35
CA VAL A 377 -25.22 -19.63 -10.31
C VAL A 377 -26.17 -19.49 -9.15
N GLU A 378 -26.98 -20.50 -8.92
CA GLU A 378 -27.91 -20.61 -7.79
C GLU A 378 -27.40 -21.68 -6.84
N TYR A 379 -27.22 -21.31 -5.57
CA TYR A 379 -26.78 -22.23 -4.53
C TYR A 379 -27.98 -22.75 -3.74
N SER A 380 -27.99 -24.04 -3.42
CA SER A 380 -29.06 -24.64 -2.63
C SER A 380 -28.94 -24.29 -1.13
N SER A 381 -27.71 -24.24 -0.58
CA SER A 381 -27.45 -23.95 0.84
C SER A 381 -26.01 -23.47 1.05
N LEU A 382 -25.64 -22.34 0.42
CA LEU A 382 -24.29 -21.76 0.56
C LEU A 382 -24.08 -21.25 1.99
N ALA A 383 -23.25 -21.94 2.76
CA ALA A 383 -23.00 -21.65 4.17
C ALA A 383 -21.58 -21.22 4.49
N LEU A 384 -20.62 -21.49 3.60
CA LEU A 384 -19.23 -21.05 3.75
C LEU A 384 -18.66 -20.55 2.43
N VAL A 385 -18.13 -19.34 2.46
CA VAL A 385 -17.39 -18.73 1.35
C VAL A 385 -15.93 -18.60 1.74
N VAL A 386 -15.04 -19.19 0.95
CA VAL A 386 -13.59 -19.08 1.09
C VAL A 386 -13.04 -18.29 -0.09
N THR A 387 -12.25 -17.25 0.17
CA THR A 387 -11.52 -16.49 -0.87
C THR A 387 -10.03 -16.59 -0.66
N ASP A 388 -9.29 -17.00 -1.71
CA ASP A 388 -7.84 -17.09 -1.68
C ASP A 388 -7.20 -15.86 -2.34
N GLU A 389 -6.08 -15.37 -1.82
CA GLU A 389 -5.31 -14.23 -2.33
C GLU A 389 -6.16 -12.95 -2.50
N GLN A 390 -6.82 -12.50 -1.43
CA GLN A 390 -7.78 -11.38 -1.44
C GLN A 390 -7.26 -10.08 -2.07
N HIS A 391 -5.97 -9.78 -1.98
CA HIS A 391 -5.40 -8.55 -2.55
C HIS A 391 -5.63 -8.38 -4.07
N ARG A 392 -6.05 -9.46 -4.75
CA ARG A 392 -6.38 -9.49 -6.19
C ARG A 392 -7.89 -9.46 -6.48
N PHE A 393 -8.72 -9.62 -5.45
CA PHE A 393 -10.17 -9.48 -5.55
C PHE A 393 -10.60 -8.18 -4.87
N GLY A 394 -11.44 -7.41 -5.52
CA GLY A 394 -12.11 -6.29 -4.87
C GLY A 394 -13.02 -6.79 -3.74
N VAL A 395 -13.19 -6.01 -2.68
CA VAL A 395 -14.15 -6.27 -1.57
C VAL A 395 -15.54 -6.59 -2.11
N ARG A 396 -15.98 -5.89 -3.16
CA ARG A 396 -17.27 -6.11 -3.85
C ARG A 396 -17.48 -7.53 -4.36
N GLN A 397 -16.45 -8.21 -4.83
CA GLN A 397 -16.60 -9.59 -5.36
C GLN A 397 -16.87 -10.59 -4.23
N ARG A 398 -16.24 -10.41 -3.07
CA ARG A 398 -16.50 -11.18 -1.86
C ARG A 398 -17.94 -10.99 -1.39
N GLU A 399 -18.38 -9.75 -1.29
CA GLU A 399 -19.73 -9.38 -0.88
C GLU A 399 -20.77 -9.95 -1.86
N THR A 400 -20.53 -9.86 -3.17
CA THR A 400 -21.41 -10.44 -4.19
C THR A 400 -21.52 -11.96 -4.06
N LEU A 401 -20.43 -12.66 -3.71
CA LEU A 401 -20.49 -14.10 -3.47
C LEU A 401 -21.22 -14.44 -2.16
N ALA A 402 -20.97 -13.68 -1.10
CA ALA A 402 -21.66 -13.84 0.17
C ALA A 402 -23.17 -13.56 0.04
N ALA A 403 -23.55 -12.55 -0.74
CA ALA A 403 -24.96 -12.21 -1.01
C ALA A 403 -25.75 -13.29 -1.78
N LYS A 404 -25.08 -14.29 -2.34
CA LYS A 404 -25.75 -15.46 -2.95
C LYS A 404 -26.21 -16.51 -1.94
N GLY A 405 -25.78 -16.41 -0.70
CA GLY A 405 -26.28 -17.21 0.44
C GLY A 405 -27.11 -16.35 1.39
N SER A 406 -27.71 -17.00 2.40
CA SER A 406 -28.38 -16.32 3.49
C SER A 406 -27.36 -16.07 4.61
N GLU A 407 -26.49 -15.08 4.44
CA GLU A 407 -25.45 -14.70 5.39
C GLU A 407 -24.47 -15.84 5.73
N PRO A 408 -23.74 -16.36 4.73
CA PRO A 408 -22.79 -17.44 4.94
C PRO A 408 -21.61 -17.00 5.79
N HIS A 409 -20.93 -17.95 6.41
CA HIS A 409 -19.59 -17.72 6.97
C HIS A 409 -18.63 -17.28 5.87
N VAL A 410 -17.75 -16.33 6.17
CA VAL A 410 -16.74 -15.82 5.25
C VAL A 410 -15.34 -16.07 5.80
N LEU A 411 -14.53 -16.76 5.03
CA LEU A 411 -13.13 -17.04 5.32
C LEU A 411 -12.26 -16.46 4.20
N VAL A 412 -11.37 -15.57 4.57
CA VAL A 412 -10.45 -14.92 3.65
C VAL A 412 -9.04 -15.40 3.92
N MET A 413 -8.27 -15.68 2.87
CA MET A 413 -6.86 -16.03 2.99
C MET A 413 -5.98 -14.98 2.30
N SER A 414 -4.87 -14.62 2.93
CA SER A 414 -3.85 -13.75 2.35
C SER A 414 -2.45 -14.34 2.53
N ALA A 415 -1.69 -14.40 1.43
CA ALA A 415 -0.28 -14.77 1.46
C ALA A 415 0.64 -13.55 1.60
N THR A 416 0.10 -12.33 1.55
CA THR A 416 0.86 -11.15 1.90
C THR A 416 0.89 -11.00 3.42
N PRO A 417 2.06 -11.13 4.05
CA PRO A 417 2.18 -10.77 5.45
C PRO A 417 2.04 -9.26 5.58
N ILE A 418 0.92 -8.82 6.15
CA ILE A 418 0.64 -7.41 6.43
C ILE A 418 0.82 -7.21 7.93
N PRO A 419 1.51 -6.19 8.41
CA PRO A 419 1.60 -5.89 9.84
C PRO A 419 0.22 -5.89 10.50
N ARG A 420 0.11 -6.45 11.71
CA ARG A 420 -1.19 -6.62 12.41
C ARG A 420 -2.00 -5.34 12.51
N THR A 421 -1.36 -4.23 12.79
CA THR A 421 -1.98 -2.91 12.88
C THR A 421 -2.62 -2.50 11.57
N LEU A 422 -1.95 -2.77 10.46
CA LEU A 422 -2.45 -2.46 9.12
C LEU A 422 -3.56 -3.43 8.69
N ALA A 423 -3.46 -4.71 9.05
CA ALA A 423 -4.50 -5.68 8.76
C ALA A 423 -5.84 -5.32 9.44
N ILE A 424 -5.82 -4.75 10.65
CA ILE A 424 -7.00 -4.26 11.36
C ILE A 424 -7.67 -3.11 10.60
N ILE A 425 -6.88 -2.27 9.94
CA ILE A 425 -7.37 -1.11 9.17
C ILE A 425 -7.93 -1.55 7.83
N LEU A 426 -7.18 -2.35 7.09
CA LEU A 426 -7.56 -2.77 5.73
C LEU A 426 -8.74 -3.77 5.71
N TYR A 427 -8.89 -4.53 6.80
CA TYR A 427 -9.87 -5.60 6.92
C TYR A 427 -10.69 -5.47 8.21
N GLY A 428 -11.07 -4.24 8.53
CA GLY A 428 -11.71 -3.90 9.82
C GLY A 428 -13.00 -4.65 10.14
N ASP A 429 -13.65 -5.22 9.13
CA ASP A 429 -14.81 -6.09 9.22
C ASP A 429 -14.44 -7.55 9.56
N LEU A 430 -13.15 -7.94 9.43
CA LEU A 430 -12.68 -9.29 9.62
C LEU A 430 -11.99 -9.48 10.98
N LYS A 431 -12.23 -10.64 11.62
CA LYS A 431 -11.35 -11.13 12.70
C LYS A 431 -10.07 -11.66 12.09
N VAL A 432 -8.89 -11.30 12.61
CA VAL A 432 -7.60 -11.68 12.04
C VAL A 432 -6.95 -12.81 12.80
N SER A 433 -6.64 -13.92 12.10
CA SER A 433 -5.81 -15.03 12.58
C SER A 433 -4.49 -15.06 11.85
N VAL A 434 -3.40 -15.19 12.59
CA VAL A 434 -2.03 -15.16 12.03
C VAL A 434 -1.38 -16.53 12.18
N ILE A 435 -0.80 -17.05 11.07
CA ILE A 435 0.07 -18.21 11.06
C ILE A 435 1.50 -17.69 10.90
N ASP A 436 2.20 -17.60 12.02
CA ASP A 436 3.57 -17.09 12.13
C ASP A 436 4.63 -18.20 12.15
N GLU A 437 4.24 -19.43 11.87
CA GLU A 437 5.10 -20.60 11.80
C GLU A 437 5.08 -21.21 10.39
N LEU A 438 6.25 -21.66 9.93
CA LEU A 438 6.37 -22.51 8.74
C LEU A 438 6.38 -23.99 9.12
N PRO A 439 5.89 -24.92 8.28
CA PRO A 439 6.01 -26.34 8.50
C PRO A 439 7.47 -26.80 8.70
N ALA A 440 7.69 -27.73 9.65
CA ALA A 440 9.01 -28.12 10.13
C ALA A 440 9.99 -28.68 9.06
N ASN A 441 9.47 -29.20 7.96
CA ASN A 441 10.28 -29.83 6.90
C ASN A 441 10.75 -28.86 5.81
N ARG A 442 10.49 -27.54 5.95
CA ARG A 442 10.87 -26.56 4.94
C ARG A 442 12.30 -26.06 5.16
N LEU A 443 13.15 -26.23 4.17
CA LEU A 443 14.52 -25.69 4.20
C LEU A 443 14.50 -24.17 3.97
N PRO A 444 15.29 -23.39 4.73
CA PRO A 444 15.42 -21.96 4.47
C PRO A 444 15.98 -21.70 3.08
N ILE A 445 15.39 -20.75 2.35
CA ILE A 445 15.89 -20.36 1.02
C ILE A 445 17.16 -19.56 1.20
N LYS A 446 18.22 -19.94 0.45
CA LYS A 446 19.48 -19.19 0.41
C LYS A 446 19.34 -18.03 -0.58
N ASN A 447 19.58 -16.83 -0.10
CA ASN A 447 19.43 -15.62 -0.87
C ASN A 447 20.79 -14.98 -1.18
N CYS A 448 20.92 -14.32 -2.33
CA CYS A 448 22.03 -13.39 -2.58
C CYS A 448 21.54 -12.17 -3.38
N VAL A 449 22.10 -11.01 -3.05
CA VAL A 449 21.90 -9.75 -3.77
C VAL A 449 23.22 -9.40 -4.43
N VAL A 450 23.22 -9.27 -5.76
CA VAL A 450 24.43 -9.13 -6.58
C VAL A 450 24.22 -8.13 -7.71
N GLY A 451 25.32 -7.57 -8.23
CA GLY A 451 25.31 -6.71 -9.40
C GLY A 451 25.26 -7.50 -10.71
N THR A 452 25.09 -6.79 -11.82
CA THR A 452 24.97 -7.36 -13.18
C THR A 452 26.19 -8.18 -13.62
N SER A 453 27.38 -7.91 -13.10
CA SER A 453 28.59 -8.68 -13.37
C SER A 453 28.53 -10.14 -12.89
N TYR A 454 27.57 -10.47 -12.05
CA TYR A 454 27.37 -11.83 -11.54
C TYR A 454 26.56 -12.72 -12.50
N ARG A 455 25.88 -12.16 -13.51
CA ARG A 455 25.01 -12.92 -14.46
C ARG A 455 25.65 -14.19 -15.02
N PRO A 456 26.91 -14.20 -15.52
CA PRO A 456 27.50 -15.43 -16.03
C PRO A 456 27.55 -16.55 -15.00
N LYS A 457 27.92 -16.23 -13.75
CA LYS A 457 27.95 -17.20 -12.64
C LYS A 457 26.55 -17.71 -12.29
N ALA A 458 25.53 -16.82 -12.36
CA ALA A 458 24.14 -17.21 -12.13
C ALA A 458 23.64 -18.18 -13.21
N TYR A 459 24.01 -17.97 -14.47
CA TYR A 459 23.67 -18.87 -15.58
C TYR A 459 24.37 -20.25 -15.45
N GLU A 460 25.65 -20.27 -15.10
CA GLU A 460 26.36 -21.49 -14.78
C GLU A 460 25.71 -22.26 -13.62
N PHE A 461 25.26 -21.55 -12.60
CA PHE A 461 24.55 -22.12 -11.46
C PHE A 461 23.20 -22.72 -11.88
N ILE A 462 22.41 -22.00 -12.70
CA ILE A 462 21.16 -22.51 -13.26
C ILE A 462 21.43 -23.78 -14.10
N ALA A 463 22.43 -23.76 -14.98
CA ALA A 463 22.80 -24.93 -15.80
C ALA A 463 23.16 -26.15 -14.93
N LYS A 464 23.88 -25.93 -13.80
CA LYS A 464 24.23 -26.98 -12.84
C LYS A 464 23.00 -27.58 -12.17
N GLU A 465 22.07 -26.73 -11.71
CA GLU A 465 20.83 -27.19 -11.09
C GLU A 465 19.92 -27.94 -12.07
N VAL A 466 19.83 -27.45 -13.31
CA VAL A 466 19.10 -28.16 -14.39
C VAL A 466 19.73 -29.52 -14.71
N ALA A 467 21.06 -29.59 -14.78
CA ALA A 467 21.76 -30.87 -14.97
C ALA A 467 21.52 -31.85 -13.81
N ALA A 468 21.20 -31.36 -12.61
CA ALA A 468 20.78 -32.17 -11.48
C ALA A 468 19.27 -32.52 -11.50
N GLY A 469 18.56 -32.22 -12.60
CA GLY A 469 17.13 -32.51 -12.78
C GLY A 469 16.21 -31.51 -12.08
N ARG A 470 16.70 -30.29 -11.74
CA ARG A 470 15.90 -29.18 -11.13
C ARG A 470 15.41 -28.24 -12.21
N GLN A 471 14.51 -27.33 -11.79
CA GLN A 471 13.97 -26.29 -12.65
C GLN A 471 14.23 -24.91 -12.07
N ALA A 472 14.22 -23.88 -12.91
CA ALA A 472 14.50 -22.51 -12.54
C ALA A 472 13.45 -21.53 -13.07
N TYR A 473 13.14 -20.52 -12.27
CA TYR A 473 12.44 -19.32 -12.70
C TYR A 473 13.41 -18.17 -12.90
N VAL A 474 13.20 -17.40 -13.96
CA VAL A 474 13.89 -16.13 -14.20
C VAL A 474 12.84 -15.03 -14.38
N ILE A 475 12.85 -14.04 -13.52
CA ILE A 475 11.86 -12.97 -13.52
C ILE A 475 12.48 -11.69 -14.07
N CYS A 476 11.85 -11.12 -15.08
CA CYS A 476 12.19 -9.82 -15.64
C CYS A 476 11.08 -8.79 -15.30
N PRO A 477 11.40 -7.52 -15.06
CA PRO A 477 10.39 -6.49 -14.87
C PRO A 477 9.54 -6.33 -16.13
N MET A 478 8.29 -5.88 -15.95
CA MET A 478 7.41 -5.54 -17.06
C MET A 478 7.90 -4.25 -17.71
N VAL A 479 7.99 -4.23 -19.04
CA VAL A 479 8.37 -3.04 -19.81
C VAL A 479 7.09 -2.39 -20.34
N GLU A 480 6.84 -1.13 -19.96
CA GLU A 480 5.86 -0.27 -20.64
C GLU A 480 6.51 0.32 -21.90
N GLU A 481 5.76 0.43 -22.99
CA GLU A 481 6.24 1.05 -24.24
C GLU A 481 6.64 2.51 -23.96
N GLY A 482 7.93 2.83 -24.04
CA GLY A 482 8.44 4.20 -23.90
C GLY A 482 9.49 4.44 -22.81
N GLU A 483 9.79 3.49 -21.95
CA GLU A 483 10.89 3.61 -20.98
C GLU A 483 12.21 3.01 -21.53
N SER A 484 13.25 3.81 -21.41
CA SER A 484 14.68 3.65 -21.74
C SER A 484 15.20 2.32 -22.31
N GLU A 485 16.16 2.43 -23.25
CA GLU A 485 16.88 1.38 -24.00
C GLU A 485 17.54 0.27 -23.15
N ASP A 486 17.58 0.40 -21.82
CA ASP A 486 18.24 -0.54 -20.90
C ASP A 486 17.34 -1.65 -20.35
N LEU A 487 16.05 -1.72 -20.73
CA LEU A 487 15.10 -2.70 -20.24
C LEU A 487 14.96 -3.85 -21.23
N GLU A 488 15.56 -4.97 -20.88
CA GLU A 488 15.45 -6.18 -21.67
C GLU A 488 14.01 -6.74 -21.66
N ASN A 489 13.41 -6.81 -22.84
CA ASN A 489 12.14 -7.50 -23.05
C ASN A 489 12.30 -8.99 -22.67
N VAL A 490 11.29 -9.60 -22.06
CA VAL A 490 11.27 -11.03 -21.70
C VAL A 490 11.66 -11.93 -22.86
N VAL A 491 11.27 -11.59 -24.09
CA VAL A 491 11.59 -12.37 -25.30
C VAL A 491 13.07 -12.27 -25.62
N ASP A 492 13.62 -11.04 -25.66
CA ASP A 492 15.04 -10.80 -25.97
C ASP A 492 15.95 -11.39 -24.88
N TYR A 493 15.51 -11.28 -23.62
CA TYR A 493 16.22 -11.91 -22.51
C TYR A 493 16.23 -13.44 -22.65
N THR A 494 15.11 -14.03 -23.06
CA THR A 494 15.02 -15.48 -23.27
C THR A 494 16.01 -15.95 -24.34
N GLU A 495 16.14 -15.23 -25.45
CA GLU A 495 17.10 -15.57 -26.51
C GLU A 495 18.56 -15.45 -26.03
N LYS A 496 18.88 -14.39 -25.25
CA LYS A 496 20.22 -14.27 -24.64
C LYS A 496 20.49 -15.39 -23.64
N LEU A 497 19.51 -15.76 -22.83
CA LEU A 497 19.65 -16.86 -21.87
C LEU A 497 19.83 -18.23 -22.60
N ARG A 498 19.08 -18.47 -23.67
CA ARG A 498 19.24 -19.67 -24.51
C ARG A 498 20.65 -19.79 -25.10
N ALA A 499 21.21 -18.66 -25.55
CA ALA A 499 22.58 -18.63 -26.08
C ALA A 499 23.65 -18.86 -25.01
N ALA A 500 23.35 -18.55 -23.76
CA ALA A 500 24.27 -18.66 -22.63
C ALA A 500 24.19 -20.02 -21.90
N LEU A 501 23.10 -20.76 -22.05
CA LEU A 501 22.87 -22.06 -21.45
C LEU A 501 23.24 -23.21 -22.42
N PRO A 502 23.54 -24.41 -21.92
CA PRO A 502 23.74 -25.59 -22.77
C PRO A 502 22.53 -25.85 -23.69
N PRO A 503 22.72 -26.29 -24.96
CA PRO A 503 21.62 -26.51 -25.90
C PRO A 503 20.58 -27.56 -25.45
N SER A 504 20.93 -28.40 -24.49
CA SER A 504 20.02 -29.40 -23.90
C SER A 504 18.97 -28.80 -22.97
N VAL A 505 19.16 -27.55 -22.49
CA VAL A 505 18.27 -26.89 -21.55
C VAL A 505 17.07 -26.28 -22.28
N GLN A 506 15.88 -26.72 -21.93
CA GLN A 506 14.63 -26.22 -22.51
C GLN A 506 14.21 -24.91 -21.81
N VAL A 507 14.27 -23.80 -22.56
CA VAL A 507 13.91 -22.47 -22.05
C VAL A 507 12.64 -21.97 -22.71
N ALA A 508 11.63 -21.64 -21.94
CA ALA A 508 10.42 -21.01 -22.42
C ALA A 508 10.22 -19.64 -21.77
N TYR A 509 9.34 -18.81 -22.34
CA TYR A 509 8.96 -17.52 -21.77
C TYR A 509 7.46 -17.39 -21.59
N LEU A 510 7.06 -16.52 -20.65
CA LEU A 510 5.67 -16.24 -20.32
C LEU A 510 5.50 -14.77 -19.93
N HIS A 511 4.49 -14.07 -20.54
CA HIS A 511 4.21 -12.68 -20.21
C HIS A 511 2.70 -12.35 -20.23
N GLY A 512 2.32 -11.21 -19.66
CA GLY A 512 0.92 -10.82 -19.44
C GLY A 512 0.07 -10.72 -20.71
N LYS A 513 0.63 -10.32 -21.85
CA LYS A 513 -0.07 -10.13 -23.14
C LYS A 513 -0.37 -11.45 -23.89
N MET A 514 0.13 -12.61 -23.44
CA MET A 514 -0.17 -13.91 -24.06
C MET A 514 -1.61 -14.32 -23.82
N ARG A 515 -2.17 -15.12 -24.74
CA ARG A 515 -3.52 -15.71 -24.59
C ARG A 515 -3.57 -16.63 -23.36
N PRO A 516 -4.69 -16.67 -22.63
CA PRO A 516 -4.82 -17.56 -21.46
C PRO A 516 -4.50 -19.03 -21.75
N SER A 517 -4.93 -19.55 -22.91
CA SER A 517 -4.61 -20.92 -23.36
C SER A 517 -3.12 -21.20 -23.47
N ASP A 518 -2.37 -20.25 -24.02
CA ASP A 518 -0.92 -20.40 -24.21
C ASP A 518 -0.18 -20.35 -22.86
N LYS A 519 -0.63 -19.46 -21.97
CA LYS A 519 -0.11 -19.37 -20.59
C LYS A 519 -0.32 -20.69 -19.83
N ASN A 520 -1.53 -21.24 -19.91
CA ASN A 520 -1.85 -22.51 -19.23
C ASN A 520 -0.99 -23.64 -19.77
N ARG A 521 -0.89 -23.78 -21.09
CA ARG A 521 -0.05 -24.80 -21.74
C ARG A 521 1.41 -24.73 -21.29
N ILE A 522 2.03 -23.54 -21.33
CA ILE A 522 3.43 -23.36 -20.90
C ILE A 522 3.61 -23.71 -19.42
N MET A 523 2.67 -23.34 -18.58
CA MET A 523 2.73 -23.68 -17.16
C MET A 523 2.54 -25.17 -16.90
N GLU A 524 1.72 -25.86 -17.66
CA GLU A 524 1.55 -27.33 -17.62
C GLU A 524 2.82 -28.04 -18.08
N GLU A 525 3.41 -27.62 -19.20
CA GLU A 525 4.69 -28.13 -19.73
C GLU A 525 5.83 -27.92 -18.70
N PHE A 526 5.86 -26.77 -18.02
CA PHE A 526 6.83 -26.51 -16.96
C PHE A 526 6.58 -27.40 -15.72
N ALA A 527 5.33 -27.58 -15.31
CA ALA A 527 5.00 -28.50 -14.21
C ALA A 527 5.31 -29.97 -14.55
N ALA A 528 5.15 -30.36 -15.81
CA ALA A 528 5.49 -31.71 -16.33
C ALA A 528 7.00 -31.95 -16.53
N LYS A 529 7.85 -30.94 -16.27
CA LYS A 529 9.32 -30.96 -16.50
C LYS A 529 9.72 -31.04 -17.96
N GLU A 530 8.88 -30.61 -18.88
CA GLU A 530 9.21 -30.51 -20.32
C GLU A 530 9.97 -29.18 -20.57
N ILE A 531 9.87 -28.20 -19.67
CA ILE A 531 10.60 -26.94 -19.65
C ILE A 531 11.48 -26.92 -18.40
N ASP A 532 12.76 -26.61 -18.55
CA ASP A 532 13.74 -26.55 -17.47
C ASP A 532 13.83 -25.15 -16.86
N VAL A 533 13.76 -24.10 -17.68
CA VAL A 533 13.87 -22.71 -17.27
C VAL A 533 12.71 -21.91 -17.83
N LEU A 534 11.96 -21.27 -16.94
CA LEU A 534 10.85 -20.41 -17.30
C LEU A 534 11.20 -18.94 -17.06
N VAL A 535 11.33 -18.17 -18.13
CA VAL A 535 11.54 -16.72 -18.09
C VAL A 535 10.18 -16.03 -18.08
N SER A 536 9.92 -15.16 -17.11
CA SER A 536 8.60 -14.54 -17.01
C SER A 536 8.65 -13.12 -16.47
N THR A 537 7.56 -12.38 -16.70
CA THR A 537 7.23 -11.18 -15.95
C THR A 537 6.61 -11.57 -14.59
N THR A 538 6.14 -10.60 -13.81
CA THR A 538 5.44 -10.79 -12.52
C THR A 538 4.18 -11.65 -12.59
N VAL A 539 3.74 -12.07 -13.76
CA VAL A 539 2.56 -12.95 -13.95
C VAL A 539 2.66 -14.27 -13.16
N ILE A 540 3.89 -14.72 -12.84
CA ILE A 540 4.12 -15.93 -12.01
C ILE A 540 3.74 -15.73 -10.52
N GLU A 541 3.52 -14.51 -10.04
CA GLU A 541 3.08 -14.28 -8.66
C GLU A 541 1.81 -15.08 -8.30
N VAL A 542 1.00 -15.44 -9.31
CA VAL A 542 -0.18 -16.30 -9.16
C VAL A 542 -0.02 -17.51 -10.07
N GLY A 543 0.42 -18.60 -9.53
CA GLY A 543 0.68 -19.74 -10.40
C GLY A 543 0.79 -21.08 -9.70
N ILE A 544 1.03 -22.08 -10.54
CA ILE A 544 1.15 -23.48 -10.23
C ILE A 544 2.27 -23.70 -9.19
N ASN A 545 2.02 -24.60 -8.27
CA ASN A 545 3.03 -25.12 -7.37
C ASN A 545 3.94 -26.09 -8.13
N VAL A 546 5.21 -25.73 -8.34
CA VAL A 546 6.22 -26.59 -8.96
C VAL A 546 7.28 -26.93 -7.92
N PRO A 547 7.15 -28.05 -7.17
CA PRO A 547 8.07 -28.41 -6.09
C PRO A 547 9.51 -28.62 -6.55
N ASN A 548 9.71 -28.97 -7.85
CA ASN A 548 11.00 -29.20 -8.45
C ASN A 548 11.76 -27.91 -8.83
N ALA A 549 11.10 -26.74 -8.83
CA ALA A 549 11.76 -25.46 -9.07
C ALA A 549 12.52 -25.01 -7.82
N THR A 550 13.86 -25.05 -7.91
CA THR A 550 14.77 -24.74 -6.80
C THR A 550 15.50 -23.42 -6.97
N VAL A 551 15.51 -22.83 -8.14
CA VAL A 551 16.18 -21.56 -8.40
C VAL A 551 15.18 -20.49 -8.83
N MET A 552 15.24 -19.34 -8.16
CA MET A 552 14.57 -18.10 -8.53
C MET A 552 15.63 -17.04 -8.82
N MET A 553 15.70 -16.54 -10.02
CA MET A 553 16.54 -15.40 -10.38
C MET A 553 15.65 -14.21 -10.73
N VAL A 554 15.92 -13.05 -10.17
CA VAL A 554 15.16 -11.82 -10.43
C VAL A 554 16.08 -10.75 -10.98
N GLU A 555 15.82 -10.34 -12.21
CA GLU A 555 16.53 -9.24 -12.88
C GLU A 555 15.96 -7.89 -12.47
N ASN A 556 16.82 -6.87 -12.41
CA ASN A 556 16.47 -5.51 -12.02
C ASN A 556 15.64 -5.50 -10.71
N ALA A 557 16.14 -6.21 -9.70
CA ALA A 557 15.44 -6.42 -8.43
C ALA A 557 15.09 -5.10 -7.73
N GLU A 558 15.83 -4.02 -7.99
CA GLU A 558 15.57 -2.68 -7.48
C GLU A 558 14.22 -2.08 -7.93
N ARG A 559 13.63 -2.59 -9.00
CA ARG A 559 12.32 -2.12 -9.52
C ARG A 559 11.12 -2.75 -8.82
N PHE A 560 11.35 -3.80 -8.05
CA PHE A 560 10.30 -4.52 -7.34
C PHE A 560 10.22 -4.08 -5.90
N GLY A 561 9.03 -4.18 -5.31
CA GLY A 561 8.85 -4.06 -3.88
C GLY A 561 9.42 -5.24 -3.11
N LEU A 562 9.88 -5.02 -1.87
CA LEU A 562 10.38 -6.10 -1.04
C LEU A 562 9.32 -7.17 -0.78
N ALA A 563 8.07 -6.78 -0.53
CA ALA A 563 6.95 -7.70 -0.37
C ALA A 563 6.71 -8.54 -1.65
N GLN A 564 6.82 -7.92 -2.83
CA GLN A 564 6.70 -8.60 -4.11
C GLN A 564 7.86 -9.56 -4.36
N LEU A 565 9.10 -9.15 -4.09
CA LEU A 565 10.28 -10.01 -4.15
C LEU A 565 10.17 -11.20 -3.19
N HIS A 566 9.61 -10.99 -2.00
CA HIS A 566 9.33 -12.05 -1.05
C HIS A 566 8.28 -13.05 -1.59
N GLN A 567 7.21 -12.60 -2.20
CA GLN A 567 6.21 -13.46 -2.84
C GLN A 567 6.80 -14.30 -3.99
N LEU A 568 7.62 -13.67 -4.85
CA LEU A 568 8.36 -14.37 -5.92
C LEU A 568 9.29 -15.43 -5.32
N ARG A 569 10.07 -15.08 -4.30
CA ARG A 569 10.92 -16.03 -3.57
C ARG A 569 10.12 -17.23 -3.04
N GLY A 570 8.91 -17.00 -2.55
CA GLY A 570 8.02 -18.04 -2.05
C GLY A 570 7.53 -19.04 -3.12
N ARG A 571 7.83 -18.82 -4.41
CA ARG A 571 7.54 -19.78 -5.49
C ARG A 571 8.53 -20.93 -5.54
N VAL A 572 9.70 -20.79 -4.95
CA VAL A 572 10.68 -21.86 -4.75
C VAL A 572 10.70 -22.30 -3.28
N GLY A 573 11.43 -23.36 -2.94
CA GLY A 573 11.49 -23.90 -1.59
C GLY A 573 10.22 -24.62 -1.15
N ARG A 574 9.50 -25.26 -2.08
CA ARG A 574 8.28 -26.02 -1.82
C ARG A 574 8.50 -27.53 -1.86
N GLY A 575 9.66 -27.98 -2.29
CA GLY A 575 10.10 -29.36 -2.32
C GLY A 575 11.09 -29.70 -1.21
N GLU A 576 11.67 -30.89 -1.29
CA GLU A 576 12.66 -31.43 -0.33
C GLU A 576 14.08 -30.89 -0.57
N PHE A 577 14.31 -30.18 -1.68
CA PHE A 577 15.64 -29.74 -2.10
C PHE A 577 15.92 -28.31 -1.66
N GLN A 578 17.21 -28.04 -1.39
CA GLN A 578 17.67 -26.69 -1.10
C GLN A 578 17.32 -25.75 -2.26
N SER A 579 16.70 -24.62 -1.94
CA SER A 579 16.33 -23.62 -2.95
C SER A 579 17.13 -22.34 -2.77
N TYR A 580 17.25 -21.60 -3.86
CA TYR A 580 18.11 -20.43 -3.99
C TYR A 580 17.36 -19.29 -4.65
N CYS A 581 17.60 -18.07 -4.18
CA CYS A 581 17.06 -16.86 -4.78
C CYS A 581 18.19 -15.87 -5.08
N ILE A 582 18.33 -15.46 -6.34
CA ILE A 582 19.38 -14.56 -6.83
C ILE A 582 18.70 -13.27 -7.26
N PHE A 583 18.97 -12.17 -6.56
CA PHE A 583 18.48 -10.84 -6.88
C PHE A 583 19.58 -10.05 -7.58
N ILE A 584 19.39 -9.71 -8.87
CA ILE A 584 20.33 -8.92 -9.64
C ILE A 584 19.86 -7.47 -9.68
N SER A 585 20.72 -6.56 -9.24
CA SER A 585 20.49 -5.11 -9.27
C SER A 585 21.38 -4.46 -10.34
N THR A 586 20.79 -3.51 -11.08
CA THR A 586 21.54 -2.63 -11.99
C THR A 586 21.99 -1.34 -11.28
N SER A 587 21.41 -1.04 -10.12
CA SER A 587 21.75 0.12 -9.30
C SER A 587 22.70 -0.28 -8.17
N ASP A 588 23.86 0.42 -8.11
CA ASP A 588 24.86 0.25 -7.05
C ASP A 588 24.74 1.33 -5.96
N THR A 589 23.64 2.09 -5.93
CA THR A 589 23.44 3.11 -4.88
C THR A 589 23.32 2.44 -3.52
N LYS A 590 23.91 3.06 -2.49
CA LYS A 590 23.91 2.55 -1.11
C LYS A 590 22.50 2.28 -0.62
N GLU A 591 21.57 3.18 -0.88
CA GLU A 591 20.15 3.08 -0.49
C GLU A 591 19.47 1.84 -1.11
N THR A 592 19.66 1.61 -2.42
CA THR A 592 19.11 0.45 -3.12
C THR A 592 19.68 -0.86 -2.57
N MET A 593 21.00 -0.90 -2.35
CA MET A 593 21.63 -2.10 -1.82
C MET A 593 21.22 -2.40 -0.38
N GLU A 594 21.15 -1.40 0.50
CA GLU A 594 20.65 -1.55 1.88
C GLU A 594 19.21 -2.10 1.88
N ARG A 595 18.33 -1.58 1.01
CA ARG A 595 16.98 -2.07 0.85
C ARG A 595 16.93 -3.54 0.44
N LEU A 596 17.65 -3.94 -0.59
CA LEU A 596 17.66 -5.32 -1.08
C LEU A 596 18.32 -6.29 -0.07
N GLN A 597 19.30 -5.84 0.73
CA GLN A 597 19.95 -6.66 1.75
C GLN A 597 18.97 -7.13 2.84
N ILE A 598 17.84 -6.50 3.04
CA ILE A 598 16.80 -6.97 3.96
C ILE A 598 16.35 -8.39 3.57
N LEU A 599 16.21 -8.67 2.25
CA LEU A 599 15.87 -10.00 1.75
C LEU A 599 16.97 -11.04 1.98
N ASN A 600 18.21 -10.60 2.04
CA ASN A 600 19.35 -11.47 2.29
C ASN A 600 19.44 -11.90 3.77
N HIS A 601 19.06 -11.00 4.67
CA HIS A 601 19.16 -11.21 6.11
C HIS A 601 17.92 -11.88 6.73
N SER A 602 16.76 -11.84 6.05
CA SER A 602 15.52 -12.39 6.59
C SER A 602 14.74 -13.23 5.59
N ASN A 603 14.22 -14.35 6.08
CA ASN A 603 13.20 -15.15 5.39
C ASN A 603 11.79 -14.93 5.98
N ASP A 604 11.65 -14.12 7.01
CA ASP A 604 10.37 -13.78 7.64
C ASP A 604 9.63 -12.73 6.81
N GLY A 605 8.50 -13.13 6.25
CA GLY A 605 7.68 -12.26 5.41
C GLY A 605 7.07 -11.07 6.16
N PHE A 606 6.73 -11.23 7.45
CA PHE A 606 6.19 -10.13 8.26
C PHE A 606 7.26 -9.06 8.54
N HIS A 607 8.48 -9.50 8.83
CA HIS A 607 9.62 -8.59 8.99
C HIS A 607 9.90 -7.84 7.68
N ILE A 608 9.99 -8.57 6.55
CA ILE A 608 10.25 -7.96 5.23
C ILE A 608 9.15 -6.96 4.85
N ALA A 609 7.89 -7.32 5.07
CA ALA A 609 6.78 -6.42 4.81
C ALA A 609 6.83 -5.15 5.69
N SER A 610 7.22 -5.29 6.96
CA SER A 610 7.39 -4.15 7.86
C SER A 610 8.51 -3.22 7.41
N GLU A 611 9.63 -3.78 6.94
CA GLU A 611 10.75 -2.99 6.41
C GLU A 611 10.43 -2.35 5.05
N ASP A 612 9.77 -3.09 4.13
CA ASP A 612 9.29 -2.53 2.85
C ASP A 612 8.39 -1.31 3.08
N LEU A 613 7.58 -1.43 4.09
CA LEU A 613 6.64 -0.44 4.55
C LEU A 613 7.33 0.83 5.05
N LYS A 614 8.36 0.70 5.87
CA LYS A 614 9.16 1.84 6.38
C LYS A 614 9.89 2.59 5.26
N LEU A 615 10.34 1.85 4.24
CA LEU A 615 11.17 2.40 3.17
C LEU A 615 10.39 3.09 2.05
N ARG A 616 9.18 2.61 1.73
CA ARG A 616 8.39 3.13 0.59
C ARG A 616 7.53 4.34 0.93
N GLY A 617 7.17 4.49 2.19
CA GLY A 617 6.06 5.39 2.53
C GLY A 617 4.72 4.87 1.98
N PRO A 618 3.61 5.54 2.31
CA PRO A 618 2.25 5.00 2.17
C PRO A 618 1.67 4.96 0.76
N GLY A 619 2.30 5.64 -0.20
CA GLY A 619 1.66 5.95 -1.48
C GLY A 619 1.58 4.80 -2.49
N ASP A 620 2.48 3.82 -2.43
CA ASP A 620 2.70 2.89 -3.56
C ASP A 620 2.24 1.44 -3.34
N ILE A 621 1.98 1.00 -2.10
CA ILE A 621 1.79 -0.43 -1.81
C ILE A 621 0.40 -0.95 -2.19
N PHE A 622 -0.63 -0.12 -2.19
CA PHE A 622 -2.00 -0.60 -2.32
C PHE A 622 -2.77 -0.17 -3.56
N GLY A 623 -2.16 0.61 -4.46
CA GLY A 623 -2.95 1.21 -5.55
C GLY A 623 -4.07 2.13 -5.04
N ILE A 624 -4.02 2.52 -3.76
CA ILE A 624 -5.06 3.32 -3.07
C ILE A 624 -5.26 4.68 -3.76
N ARG A 625 -4.25 5.18 -4.47
CA ARG A 625 -4.42 6.35 -5.34
C ARG A 625 -5.40 6.13 -6.49
N GLN A 626 -5.72 4.88 -6.84
CA GLN A 626 -6.68 4.56 -7.91
C GLN A 626 -8.10 4.31 -7.40
N SER A 627 -8.30 3.93 -6.11
CA SER A 627 -9.63 3.60 -5.57
C SER A 627 -10.29 4.70 -4.74
N GLY A 628 -9.58 5.76 -4.35
CA GLY A 628 -10.18 6.92 -3.66
C GLY A 628 -10.71 6.67 -2.23
N GLU A 629 -10.52 5.48 -1.66
CA GLU A 629 -11.31 5.04 -0.50
C GLU A 629 -10.69 5.29 0.88
N PHE A 630 -9.36 5.57 1.00
CA PHE A 630 -8.72 5.81 2.29
C PHE A 630 -7.56 6.82 2.21
N ALA A 631 -7.86 8.08 1.94
CA ALA A 631 -6.85 9.13 1.98
C ALA A 631 -6.94 9.90 3.29
N PHE A 632 -6.08 9.60 4.27
CA PHE A 632 -5.82 10.50 5.38
C PHE A 632 -5.20 11.80 4.85
N VAL A 633 -5.58 12.91 5.45
CA VAL A 633 -5.10 14.23 4.99
C VAL A 633 -3.68 14.50 5.50
N LEU A 634 -3.43 14.14 6.76
CA LEU A 634 -2.17 14.38 7.47
C LEU A 634 -1.49 13.09 7.91
N GLY A 635 -2.28 12.09 8.27
CA GLY A 635 -1.80 10.83 8.83
C GLY A 635 -1.23 9.91 7.74
N ASP A 636 -0.15 9.24 8.12
CA ASP A 636 0.48 8.20 7.34
C ASP A 636 0.56 6.95 8.22
N ILE A 637 -0.15 5.90 7.81
CA ILE A 637 -0.31 4.67 8.59
C ILE A 637 1.04 4.05 9.01
N TYR A 638 2.11 4.40 8.32
CA TYR A 638 3.42 3.78 8.45
C TYR A 638 4.41 4.62 9.24
N THR A 639 4.57 5.86 8.83
CA THR A 639 5.43 6.79 9.56
C THR A 639 4.83 7.15 10.91
N ASP A 640 3.49 7.13 11.01
CA ASP A 640 2.75 7.44 12.24
C ASP A 640 2.20 6.19 12.96
N ALA A 641 2.82 5.01 12.75
CA ALA A 641 2.36 3.72 13.31
C ALA A 641 2.20 3.74 14.85
N ASN A 642 3.02 4.51 15.57
CA ASN A 642 2.90 4.67 17.02
C ASN A 642 1.61 5.43 17.38
N ILE A 643 1.32 6.52 16.68
CA ILE A 643 0.10 7.32 16.87
C ILE A 643 -1.14 6.49 16.54
N LEU A 644 -1.06 5.67 15.49
CA LEU A 644 -2.12 4.75 15.12
C LEU A 644 -2.40 3.71 16.22
N LYS A 645 -1.35 3.17 16.83
CA LYS A 645 -1.49 2.26 17.98
C LYS A 645 -2.14 2.94 19.16
N GLU A 646 -1.69 4.15 19.52
CA GLU A 646 -2.27 4.95 20.60
C GLU A 646 -3.75 5.26 20.35
N ALA A 647 -4.11 5.61 19.12
CA ALA A 647 -5.49 5.84 18.70
C ALA A 647 -6.34 4.55 18.80
N SER A 648 -5.79 3.39 18.43
CA SER A 648 -6.45 2.09 18.55
C SER A 648 -6.71 1.72 20.02
N ASP A 649 -5.71 1.91 20.87
CA ASP A 649 -5.82 1.64 22.29
C ASP A 649 -6.82 2.60 22.97
N ALA A 650 -6.91 3.86 22.50
CA ALA A 650 -7.86 4.86 22.98
C ALA A 650 -9.30 4.50 22.59
N VAL A 651 -9.53 4.06 21.35
CA VAL A 651 -10.85 3.59 20.87
C VAL A 651 -11.30 2.37 21.66
N GLU A 652 -10.41 1.41 21.91
CA GLU A 652 -10.73 0.21 22.69
C GLU A 652 -11.17 0.58 24.12
N GLN A 653 -10.43 1.49 24.78
CA GLN A 653 -10.79 1.95 26.11
C GLN A 653 -12.12 2.69 26.14
N LEU A 654 -12.37 3.55 25.17
CA LEU A 654 -13.65 4.27 25.09
C LEU A 654 -14.81 3.27 24.94
N LEU A 655 -14.72 2.32 24.03
CA LEU A 655 -15.77 1.34 23.80
C LEU A 655 -15.96 0.34 24.95
N VAL A 656 -14.93 0.09 25.76
CA VAL A 656 -15.06 -0.70 26.99
C VAL A 656 -15.80 0.10 28.06
N SER A 657 -15.53 1.41 28.22
CA SER A 657 -16.13 2.26 29.24
C SER A 657 -17.53 2.77 28.87
N ASP A 658 -17.75 3.08 27.58
CA ASP A 658 -19.01 3.61 27.04
C ASP A 658 -19.32 2.95 25.67
N PRO A 659 -19.80 1.69 25.67
CA PRO A 659 -20.02 0.94 24.43
C PRO A 659 -20.99 1.60 23.46
N GLU A 660 -22.03 2.29 23.95
CA GLU A 660 -23.05 2.94 23.13
C GLU A 660 -22.79 4.42 22.87
N LEU A 661 -21.68 4.96 23.37
CA LEU A 661 -21.28 6.39 23.25
C LEU A 661 -22.40 7.34 23.73
N THR A 662 -23.05 7.00 24.83
CA THR A 662 -24.17 7.75 25.42
C THR A 662 -23.78 8.56 26.65
N GLY A 663 -22.56 8.38 27.17
CA GLY A 663 -22.03 9.11 28.31
C GLY A 663 -21.81 10.58 27.99
N ASP A 664 -21.89 11.44 29.03
CA ASP A 664 -21.72 12.90 28.90
C ASP A 664 -20.38 13.28 28.22
N ASP A 665 -19.31 12.56 28.52
CA ASP A 665 -17.98 12.74 27.88
C ASP A 665 -17.96 12.38 26.41
N SER A 666 -18.83 11.46 25.96
CA SER A 666 -18.91 11.02 24.57
C SER A 666 -19.83 11.89 23.71
N LEU A 667 -20.72 12.69 24.33
CA LEU A 667 -21.69 13.51 23.59
C LEU A 667 -21.05 14.53 22.65
N ALA A 668 -19.97 15.17 23.05
CA ALA A 668 -19.24 16.12 22.19
C ALA A 668 -18.68 15.42 20.94
N LEU A 669 -18.13 14.23 21.11
CA LEU A 669 -17.62 13.39 20.03
C LEU A 669 -18.74 12.95 19.07
N VAL A 670 -19.85 12.47 19.60
CA VAL A 670 -21.01 12.06 18.80
C VAL A 670 -21.60 13.23 18.00
N ASN A 671 -21.70 14.41 18.60
CA ASN A 671 -22.17 15.61 17.92
C ASN A 671 -21.20 16.03 16.81
N TYR A 672 -19.90 16.01 17.08
CA TYR A 672 -18.88 16.28 16.08
C TYR A 672 -19.03 15.35 14.86
N PHE A 673 -19.21 14.05 15.08
CA PHE A 673 -19.44 13.10 13.97
C PHE A 673 -20.74 13.37 13.21
N LYS A 674 -21.84 13.67 13.91
CA LYS A 674 -23.13 13.98 13.26
C LYS A 674 -23.04 15.21 12.35
N GLU A 675 -22.26 16.21 12.71
CA GLU A 675 -22.11 17.45 11.96
C GLU A 675 -21.12 17.30 10.79
N HIS A 676 -20.05 16.51 10.95
CA HIS A 676 -18.97 16.42 9.97
C HIS A 676 -19.01 15.14 9.11
N THR A 677 -19.77 14.11 9.52
CA THR A 677 -19.82 12.82 8.79
C THR A 677 -20.57 12.92 7.46
N ALA A 678 -21.41 13.92 7.28
CA ALA A 678 -22.17 14.11 6.03
C ALA A 678 -21.30 14.51 4.81
N VAL A 679 -20.01 14.85 5.01
CA VAL A 679 -19.16 15.39 3.94
C VAL A 679 -18.01 14.48 3.54
N ASN A 680 -17.51 13.60 4.42
CA ASN A 680 -16.30 12.81 4.14
C ASN A 680 -16.27 11.39 4.73
N VAL A 681 -17.34 10.89 5.32
CA VAL A 681 -17.36 9.49 5.72
C VAL A 681 -18.04 8.71 4.62
N VAL A 682 -17.28 7.92 3.93
CA VAL A 682 -17.70 6.84 3.06
C VAL A 682 -18.87 6.12 3.73
N ASP A 683 -19.97 5.96 3.03
CA ASP A 683 -21.09 5.15 3.48
C ASP A 683 -20.58 3.70 3.62
N PHE A 684 -20.15 3.35 4.83
CA PHE A 684 -19.59 2.04 5.16
C PHE A 684 -20.59 0.88 5.00
N ARG A 685 -21.81 1.15 4.54
CA ARG A 685 -22.75 0.13 4.09
C ARG A 685 -22.43 -0.41 2.71
N THR A 686 -21.47 0.19 1.99
CA THR A 686 -21.09 -0.19 0.63
C THR A 686 -19.63 -0.66 0.48
N ILE A 687 -18.86 -0.86 1.58
CA ILE A 687 -17.52 -1.45 1.54
C ILE A 687 -17.57 -2.92 1.93
#